data_777b39784effab9d2d557694b81565fc
#
_entry.id   777b39784effab9d2d557694b81565fc
#
_cell.length_a   1.000
_cell.length_b   1.000
_cell.length_c   1.000
_cell.angle_alpha   90.00
_cell.angle_beta   90.00
_cell.angle_gamma   90.00
#
_symmetry.space_group_name_H-M   'P 1'
#
loop_
_entity.id
_entity.type
_entity.pdbx_description
1 polymer ?
#
loop_
_entity_poly.entity_id
_entity_poly.type
_entity_poly.pdbx_seq_one_letter_code
_entity_poly.pdbx_strand_id
1 'polypeptide(L)'
;MKNKLLVTTALVGLAFASSAMAADELKEYEAGSVISADDTGHTKGDTRISFMGDAKLEKDVTFGNYVTLHNKTNLTGDKKLTVTGYLTQTEAGSDVSGVDLEIQKGKVNNSQDSEVTEGELVLGNNLTVGNVNMADGTGIYLYKTEEDYAKNADKTLTIADGKEVTFAGNNYIKGAKDAALTLDGKGSVANQGELTVSNALTSSVDIKNAGTITLDKGYTGNGNYLGNDFASNKDTTINIKGDVSLDNNARIVAATANDLGSVKITDAGNITLRNGSTIDAVNLNISGKSADEKAIITIGGNNPSAGRETDENEQWRNNSYILGYGDTSIKNANISLENGGMLIQGAKGTNEAPDTGTMTLNNSEVKVAEGALIKATNGSDVALENASVDLNGGIIDAKISVDTNSKINVNNAGSTIKTLAGAGTLNINANTSVSTLFGSASKIGILAVKEGSTFILDSLDEVKENADEGIDGRDAVKLEAGKMEVSGTAIVADNNANKIEATTVKDGGILDLGYNTFSSNVTMDAGSTLNVGVKNAEKTETGELTHGKIEGDFTVNAPAEGAANASMNLVIAADTKLGEESKIDLASGSENGLGNLVVNNNLLYNLDGLKDDGTIDTSKGLTVSKKDSSEVAAGVAANGANGNQAGTIAAFVDGLSGNAQADNITNQISTLVQSGNVKGAARLAKEVAPVAAPVAQSQVTETTNQVFGAVATRLSGGSVSSAAEGKSSGDSVFERAAMWVQGLFNKSKYDGSNDFKTDSTGLALGAEKYLNSDVKVGAGYAYTNSDVKQGDRKIDVDTHTAFVYGEYKPSDWYVNGIASYNWGDYDEKKYGGLSGKYDVNSIALQAMTGYDFHMNGAVVTPEAGLRYINIHQDSYTDTAGQRVSENSSDYLTGIVGAKIKKDYTLSNGMNIRPEARLAMTYDLVNDNSNASVMLANGSAYQVRGEALDRFGVEAGVGLTAEVDDNVEVSLGYEGKFRDHYKDHTGLLNAKYKF
;
A
#
# COMPACT_ATOMS: atom_id res chain seq x y z
N MET A 1 -59.40 -43.68 -16.33
CA MET A 1 -58.70 -42.64 -17.10
C MET A 1 -57.28 -42.43 -16.53
N LYS A 2 -56.44 -43.46 -16.52
CA LYS A 2 -55.02 -43.38 -16.07
C LYS A 2 -54.06 -44.22 -16.93
N ASN A 3 -54.44 -44.62 -18.13
CA ASN A 3 -53.64 -45.47 -18.98
C ASN A 3 -53.46 -44.92 -20.44
N LYS A 4 -53.44 -43.59 -20.63
CA LYS A 4 -53.25 -43.01 -21.94
C LYS A 4 -52.16 -41.96 -22.04
N LEU A 5 -51.31 -41.80 -20.97
CA LEU A 5 -50.23 -40.78 -20.98
C LEU A 5 -48.80 -41.37 -20.98
N LEU A 6 -48.69 -42.72 -21.05
CA LEU A 6 -47.38 -43.38 -21.05
C LEU A 6 -46.88 -43.78 -22.45
N VAL A 7 -47.65 -43.56 -23.49
CA VAL A 7 -47.28 -43.95 -24.82
C VAL A 7 -46.70 -42.78 -25.66
N THR A 8 -46.90 -41.55 -25.21
CA THR A 8 -46.51 -40.40 -26.03
C THR A 8 -45.05 -39.92 -25.76
N THR A 9 -44.46 -40.29 -24.62
CA THR A 9 -43.09 -39.88 -24.30
C THR A 9 -42.01 -40.85 -24.85
N ALA A 10 -42.43 -42.10 -25.09
CA ALA A 10 -41.54 -43.08 -25.73
C ALA A 10 -41.43 -42.90 -27.25
N LEU A 11 -42.36 -42.14 -27.90
CA LEU A 11 -42.38 -41.94 -29.33
C LEU A 11 -41.52 -40.73 -29.80
N VAL A 12 -41.18 -39.78 -28.93
CA VAL A 12 -40.42 -38.59 -29.30
C VAL A 12 -38.92 -38.86 -29.30
N GLY A 13 -38.43 -39.77 -28.43
CA GLY A 13 -37.05 -40.27 -28.52
C GLY A 13 -36.74 -41.11 -29.75
N LEU A 14 -37.78 -41.67 -30.36
CA LEU A 14 -37.64 -42.48 -31.57
C LEU A 14 -37.71 -41.67 -32.88
N ALA A 15 -38.17 -40.40 -32.86
CA ALA A 15 -38.45 -39.66 -34.09
C ALA A 15 -37.21 -39.17 -34.86
N PHE A 16 -36.05 -39.12 -34.23
CA PHE A 16 -34.80 -38.75 -34.91
C PHE A 16 -33.94 -39.93 -35.36
N ALA A 17 -34.16 -41.09 -34.77
CA ALA A 17 -33.60 -42.31 -35.31
C ALA A 17 -34.55 -43.01 -36.36
N SER A 18 -35.79 -42.53 -36.43
CA SER A 18 -36.83 -43.25 -37.18
C SER A 18 -37.10 -42.81 -38.63
N SER A 19 -36.43 -41.78 -39.14
CA SER A 19 -36.59 -41.40 -40.56
C SER A 19 -35.74 -42.23 -41.53
N ALA A 20 -35.07 -43.27 -41.06
CA ALA A 20 -34.10 -43.93 -41.90
C ALA A 20 -33.82 -45.40 -41.63
N MET A 21 -34.84 -46.27 -41.25
CA MET A 21 -34.45 -47.68 -41.11
C MET A 21 -35.53 -48.63 -41.57
N ALA A 22 -35.10 -49.55 -42.45
CA ALA A 22 -35.78 -50.80 -42.80
C ALA A 22 -35.93 -51.65 -41.51
N ALA A 23 -36.96 -52.51 -41.46
CA ALA A 23 -37.31 -53.25 -40.24
C ALA A 23 -36.16 -54.06 -39.65
N ASP A 24 -35.62 -53.49 -38.56
CA ASP A 24 -34.54 -54.11 -37.84
C ASP A 24 -35.09 -54.96 -36.69
N GLU A 25 -34.41 -56.01 -36.36
CA GLU A 25 -34.71 -56.87 -35.22
C GLU A 25 -34.39 -56.11 -33.92
N LEU A 26 -35.38 -55.86 -33.09
CA LEU A 26 -35.21 -55.23 -31.76
C LEU A 26 -35.03 -56.29 -30.68
N LYS A 27 -33.85 -56.24 -29.99
CA LYS A 27 -33.60 -57.10 -28.85
C LYS A 27 -33.66 -56.25 -27.57
N GLU A 28 -34.59 -56.53 -26.69
CA GLU A 28 -34.78 -55.87 -25.40
C GLU A 28 -34.29 -56.73 -24.23
N TYR A 29 -33.52 -56.09 -23.32
CA TYR A 29 -33.15 -56.71 -22.06
C TYR A 29 -33.84 -55.93 -20.94
N GLU A 30 -34.78 -56.64 -20.28
CA GLU A 30 -35.55 -56.12 -19.15
C GLU A 30 -34.65 -55.90 -17.92
N ALA A 31 -35.12 -55.10 -16.95
CA ALA A 31 -34.42 -54.89 -15.70
C ALA A 31 -34.14 -56.21 -14.95
N GLY A 32 -32.89 -56.41 -14.55
CA GLY A 32 -32.41 -57.63 -13.89
C GLY A 32 -31.96 -58.73 -14.87
N SER A 33 -31.91 -58.47 -16.17
CA SER A 33 -31.39 -59.42 -17.15
C SER A 33 -29.96 -59.85 -16.87
N VAL A 34 -29.67 -61.11 -17.13
CA VAL A 34 -28.27 -61.64 -17.10
C VAL A 34 -27.86 -61.99 -18.54
N ILE A 35 -26.82 -61.34 -19.00
CA ILE A 35 -26.31 -61.48 -20.34
C ILE A 35 -25.23 -62.53 -20.37
N SER A 36 -25.44 -63.62 -21.14
CA SER A 36 -24.56 -64.79 -21.21
C SER A 36 -23.88 -64.91 -22.60
N ALA A 37 -23.01 -65.89 -22.78
CA ALA A 37 -22.39 -66.16 -24.09
C ALA A 37 -23.35 -66.45 -25.24
N ASP A 38 -24.54 -66.93 -24.95
CA ASP A 38 -25.52 -67.24 -25.99
C ASP A 38 -26.15 -65.96 -26.57
N ASP A 39 -25.97 -64.81 -25.89
CA ASP A 39 -26.42 -63.51 -26.39
C ASP A 39 -25.42 -62.81 -27.36
N THR A 40 -24.28 -63.45 -27.68
CA THR A 40 -23.27 -62.91 -28.59
C THR A 40 -23.65 -62.99 -30.06
N GLY A 41 -24.80 -63.57 -30.44
CA GLY A 41 -25.24 -63.73 -31.83
C GLY A 41 -25.67 -62.44 -32.53
N HIS A 42 -25.76 -61.32 -31.85
CA HIS A 42 -26.25 -60.05 -32.39
C HIS A 42 -25.11 -59.16 -32.92
N THR A 43 -24.24 -59.74 -33.76
CA THR A 43 -23.10 -59.04 -34.38
C THR A 43 -23.40 -58.48 -35.78
N LYS A 44 -24.59 -58.81 -36.31
CA LYS A 44 -25.03 -58.30 -37.61
C LYS A 44 -25.55 -56.86 -37.49
N GLY A 45 -25.24 -56.01 -38.48
CA GLY A 45 -25.55 -54.60 -38.53
C GLY A 45 -27.02 -54.22 -38.51
N ASP A 46 -27.92 -55.16 -38.32
CA ASP A 46 -29.40 -54.97 -38.46
C ASP A 46 -30.14 -55.10 -37.10
N THR A 47 -29.47 -55.40 -35.97
CA THR A 47 -30.09 -55.58 -34.68
C THR A 47 -29.93 -54.39 -33.76
N ARG A 48 -30.99 -53.83 -33.22
CA ARG A 48 -30.98 -52.85 -32.15
C ARG A 48 -31.03 -53.52 -30.81
N ILE A 49 -30.18 -53.11 -29.90
CA ILE A 49 -30.11 -53.63 -28.54
C ILE A 49 -30.60 -52.55 -27.58
N SER A 50 -31.59 -52.85 -26.77
CA SER A 50 -32.17 -51.97 -25.78
C SER A 50 -32.05 -52.58 -24.36
N PHE A 51 -31.38 -51.87 -23.47
CA PHE A 51 -31.41 -52.19 -22.03
C PHE A 51 -32.49 -51.37 -21.35
N MET A 52 -33.52 -52.02 -20.88
CA MET A 52 -34.70 -51.41 -20.26
C MET A 52 -34.54 -51.17 -18.73
N GLY A 53 -33.39 -51.40 -18.18
CA GLY A 53 -32.99 -51.22 -16.79
C GLY A 53 -31.70 -51.97 -16.48
N ASP A 54 -31.41 -52.15 -15.18
CA ASP A 54 -30.18 -52.81 -14.71
C ASP A 54 -29.96 -54.18 -15.32
N ALA A 55 -28.74 -54.49 -15.77
CA ALA A 55 -28.35 -55.77 -16.31
C ALA A 55 -26.96 -56.21 -15.87
N LYS A 56 -26.69 -57.50 -15.86
CA LYS A 56 -25.41 -58.11 -15.47
C LYS A 56 -24.78 -58.86 -16.63
N LEU A 57 -23.55 -58.56 -17.00
CA LEU A 57 -22.75 -59.32 -17.92
C LEU A 57 -22.04 -60.46 -17.18
N GLU A 58 -22.23 -61.72 -17.56
CA GLU A 58 -21.50 -62.86 -17.03
C GLU A 58 -20.27 -63.24 -17.86
N LYS A 59 -20.23 -62.82 -19.13
CA LYS A 59 -19.10 -63.01 -20.09
C LYS A 59 -18.91 -61.76 -20.92
N ASP A 60 -17.79 -61.71 -21.63
CA ASP A 60 -17.53 -60.69 -22.65
C ASP A 60 -18.53 -60.81 -23.80
N VAL A 61 -19.15 -59.71 -24.17
CA VAL A 61 -20.24 -59.66 -25.17
C VAL A 61 -19.87 -58.62 -26.26
N THR A 62 -20.17 -58.94 -27.51
CA THR A 62 -20.07 -58.01 -28.63
C THR A 62 -21.44 -57.79 -29.25
N PHE A 63 -21.85 -56.53 -29.32
CA PHE A 63 -23.05 -56.10 -30.04
C PHE A 63 -22.67 -55.30 -31.26
N GLY A 64 -23.32 -55.56 -32.40
CA GLY A 64 -23.24 -54.73 -33.60
C GLY A 64 -24.30 -53.65 -33.59
N ASN A 65 -24.08 -52.59 -34.37
CA ASN A 65 -25.02 -51.53 -34.69
C ASN A 65 -25.38 -50.59 -33.49
N TYR A 66 -26.58 -50.64 -32.96
CA TYR A 66 -27.10 -49.69 -31.93
C TYR A 66 -27.32 -50.37 -30.59
N VAL A 67 -26.71 -49.79 -29.54
CA VAL A 67 -27.00 -50.16 -28.18
C VAL A 67 -27.61 -48.96 -27.45
N THR A 68 -28.79 -49.10 -26.90
CA THR A 68 -29.51 -48.05 -26.18
C THR A 68 -29.71 -48.39 -24.70
N LEU A 69 -29.35 -47.47 -23.82
CA LEU A 69 -29.61 -47.57 -22.37
C LEU A 69 -30.85 -46.76 -22.03
N HIS A 70 -31.85 -47.40 -21.47
CA HIS A 70 -33.10 -46.79 -20.99
C HIS A 70 -33.22 -46.87 -19.48
N ASN A 71 -34.11 -46.09 -18.89
CA ASN A 71 -34.53 -46.19 -17.47
C ASN A 71 -33.41 -46.23 -16.45
N LYS A 72 -32.38 -45.35 -16.64
CA LYS A 72 -31.21 -45.29 -15.74
C LYS A 72 -30.48 -46.63 -15.60
N THR A 73 -30.23 -47.26 -16.68
CA THR A 73 -29.60 -48.60 -16.76
C THR A 73 -28.26 -48.61 -16.01
N ASN A 74 -28.07 -49.59 -15.11
CA ASN A 74 -26.80 -49.92 -14.47
C ASN A 74 -26.28 -51.26 -14.99
N LEU A 75 -25.12 -51.21 -15.72
CA LEU A 75 -24.47 -52.41 -16.22
C LEU A 75 -23.35 -52.87 -15.29
N THR A 76 -23.42 -54.13 -14.88
CA THR A 76 -22.48 -54.73 -13.92
C THR A 76 -21.88 -56.06 -14.45
N GLY A 77 -20.83 -56.61 -13.79
CA GLY A 77 -20.31 -57.93 -14.06
C GLY A 77 -18.81 -58.02 -14.32
N ASP A 78 -18.08 -56.93 -14.30
CA ASP A 78 -16.61 -56.87 -14.58
C ASP A 78 -16.23 -57.61 -15.86
N LYS A 79 -17.03 -57.48 -16.92
CA LYS A 79 -16.87 -58.09 -18.23
C LYS A 79 -16.76 -57.01 -19.30
N LYS A 80 -16.22 -57.43 -20.45
CA LYS A 80 -16.09 -56.55 -21.59
C LYS A 80 -17.37 -56.49 -22.41
N LEU A 81 -17.84 -55.26 -22.66
CA LEU A 81 -18.91 -54.96 -23.60
C LEU A 81 -18.31 -54.29 -24.85
N THR A 82 -18.22 -54.95 -25.98
CA THR A 82 -17.79 -54.36 -27.22
C THR A 82 -19.01 -53.91 -28.05
N VAL A 83 -19.02 -52.65 -28.45
CA VAL A 83 -20.06 -52.10 -29.33
C VAL A 83 -19.43 -51.70 -30.65
N THR A 84 -19.85 -52.32 -31.75
CA THR A 84 -19.41 -51.98 -33.10
C THR A 84 -20.49 -51.13 -33.75
N GLY A 85 -20.46 -49.85 -33.50
CA GLY A 85 -21.46 -48.85 -33.88
C GLY A 85 -21.73 -47.83 -32.81
N TYR A 86 -22.97 -47.65 -32.37
CA TYR A 86 -23.37 -46.61 -31.41
C TYR A 86 -23.78 -47.20 -30.06
N LEU A 87 -23.26 -46.57 -28.99
CA LEU A 87 -23.86 -46.70 -27.66
C LEU A 87 -24.49 -45.35 -27.27
N THR A 88 -25.75 -45.35 -26.88
CA THR A 88 -26.46 -44.14 -26.44
C THR A 88 -27.27 -44.39 -25.19
N GLN A 89 -27.67 -43.34 -24.48
CA GLN A 89 -28.60 -43.37 -23.36
C GLN A 89 -29.75 -42.37 -23.57
N THR A 90 -30.97 -42.76 -23.13
CA THR A 90 -32.16 -41.92 -23.23
C THR A 90 -32.46 -41.13 -21.97
N GLU A 91 -32.02 -41.57 -20.80
CA GLU A 91 -32.25 -40.91 -19.51
C GLU A 91 -30.94 -40.66 -18.77
N ALA A 92 -30.92 -39.56 -17.99
CA ALA A 92 -29.80 -39.26 -17.12
C ALA A 92 -29.65 -40.25 -15.96
N GLY A 93 -28.38 -40.51 -15.54
CA GLY A 93 -28.07 -41.40 -14.43
C GLY A 93 -27.83 -42.83 -14.76
N SER A 94 -27.69 -43.19 -16.06
CA SER A 94 -27.19 -44.51 -16.48
C SER A 94 -25.74 -44.68 -16.03
N ASP A 95 -25.39 -45.88 -15.59
CA ASP A 95 -24.05 -46.21 -15.05
C ASP A 95 -23.54 -47.51 -15.72
N VAL A 96 -22.45 -47.41 -16.41
CA VAL A 96 -21.77 -48.57 -17.04
C VAL A 96 -20.39 -48.81 -16.45
N SER A 97 -20.10 -48.26 -15.24
CA SER A 97 -18.83 -48.41 -14.56
C SER A 97 -18.49 -49.85 -14.16
N GLY A 98 -19.51 -50.72 -14.07
CA GLY A 98 -19.35 -52.13 -13.75
C GLY A 98 -18.95 -53.02 -14.95
N VAL A 99 -18.65 -52.45 -16.09
CA VAL A 99 -18.21 -53.22 -17.28
C VAL A 99 -17.02 -52.46 -17.97
N ASP A 100 -16.15 -53.21 -18.67
CA ASP A 100 -15.14 -52.64 -19.56
C ASP A 100 -15.77 -52.40 -20.95
N LEU A 101 -15.94 -51.15 -21.34
CA LEU A 101 -16.59 -50.79 -22.61
C LEU A 101 -15.54 -50.62 -23.71
N GLU A 102 -15.79 -51.23 -24.88
CA GLU A 102 -15.02 -50.99 -26.10
C GLU A 102 -15.93 -50.52 -27.24
N ILE A 103 -15.61 -49.33 -27.79
CA ILE A 103 -16.31 -48.78 -28.98
C ILE A 103 -15.42 -49.00 -30.19
N GLN A 104 -15.96 -49.70 -31.16
CA GLN A 104 -15.28 -50.02 -32.45
C GLN A 104 -16.10 -49.53 -33.63
N LYS A 105 -15.43 -49.25 -34.73
CA LYS A 105 -16.13 -48.99 -36.00
C LYS A 105 -16.91 -50.24 -36.44
N GLY A 106 -18.14 -50.03 -36.81
CA GLY A 106 -18.98 -51.05 -37.41
C GLY A 106 -19.74 -50.52 -38.59
N LYS A 107 -20.27 -51.43 -39.39
CA LYS A 107 -21.17 -51.04 -40.47
C LYS A 107 -22.53 -50.76 -39.91
N VAL A 108 -23.01 -49.55 -40.08
CA VAL A 108 -24.31 -49.09 -39.65
C VAL A 108 -25.15 -48.80 -40.91
N ASN A 109 -26.30 -49.43 -41.04
CA ASN A 109 -27.24 -49.13 -42.14
C ASN A 109 -27.97 -47.80 -41.83
N ASN A 110 -27.83 -46.82 -42.73
CA ASN A 110 -28.62 -45.60 -42.63
C ASN A 110 -29.85 -45.65 -43.55
N SER A 111 -30.79 -44.71 -43.33
CA SER A 111 -32.06 -44.67 -44.10
C SER A 111 -31.92 -44.47 -45.61
N GLN A 112 -30.77 -44.34 -46.13
CA GLN A 112 -30.50 -44.09 -47.55
C GLN A 112 -29.83 -45.30 -48.29
N ASP A 113 -29.94 -46.49 -47.75
CA ASP A 113 -29.29 -47.70 -48.20
C ASP A 113 -27.76 -47.62 -48.37
N SER A 114 -27.11 -46.71 -47.65
CA SER A 114 -25.66 -46.59 -47.68
C SER A 114 -25.06 -47.11 -46.34
N GLU A 115 -24.24 -48.13 -46.42
CA GLU A 115 -23.43 -48.59 -45.30
C GLU A 115 -22.41 -47.49 -44.89
N VAL A 116 -22.55 -46.95 -43.70
CA VAL A 116 -21.57 -46.01 -43.09
C VAL A 116 -20.76 -46.77 -42.05
N THR A 117 -19.45 -46.59 -42.07
CA THR A 117 -18.59 -47.18 -41.03
C THR A 117 -18.37 -46.17 -39.92
N GLU A 118 -19.06 -46.34 -38.82
CA GLU A 118 -19.02 -45.44 -37.66
C GLU A 118 -18.85 -46.21 -36.36
N GLY A 119 -18.39 -45.54 -35.33
CA GLY A 119 -18.30 -46.04 -33.95
C GLY A 119 -18.29 -44.87 -33.00
N GLU A 120 -19.41 -44.68 -32.29
CA GLU A 120 -19.59 -43.53 -31.42
C GLU A 120 -20.20 -43.88 -30.05
N LEU A 121 -19.66 -43.27 -28.98
CA LEU A 121 -20.35 -43.15 -27.74
C LEU A 121 -21.22 -41.89 -27.78
N VAL A 122 -22.51 -42.07 -27.93
CA VAL A 122 -23.45 -40.96 -28.10
C VAL A 122 -24.02 -40.54 -26.73
N LEU A 123 -23.67 -39.39 -26.22
CA LEU A 123 -24.17 -38.85 -24.95
C LEU A 123 -25.50 -38.13 -25.18
N GLY A 124 -26.61 -38.84 -25.08
CA GLY A 124 -27.97 -38.25 -25.03
C GLY A 124 -28.21 -37.55 -23.69
N ASN A 125 -27.65 -38.07 -22.62
CA ASN A 125 -27.69 -37.53 -21.24
C ASN A 125 -26.33 -37.73 -20.55
N ASN A 126 -26.21 -37.36 -19.25
CA ASN A 126 -25.05 -37.64 -18.44
C ASN A 126 -24.87 -39.13 -18.23
N LEU A 127 -23.65 -39.63 -18.32
CA LEU A 127 -23.32 -41.06 -18.23
C LEU A 127 -22.12 -41.28 -17.29
N THR A 128 -22.23 -42.31 -16.43
CA THR A 128 -21.10 -42.83 -15.66
C THR A 128 -20.48 -44.01 -16.36
N VAL A 129 -19.15 -44.04 -16.51
CA VAL A 129 -18.40 -45.08 -17.20
C VAL A 129 -17.30 -45.68 -16.35
N GLY A 130 -16.98 -46.95 -16.61
CA GLY A 130 -15.77 -47.64 -16.16
C GLY A 130 -14.60 -47.43 -17.12
N ASN A 131 -13.89 -48.53 -17.44
CA ASN A 131 -12.91 -48.49 -18.54
C ASN A 131 -13.63 -48.41 -19.87
N VAL A 132 -13.21 -47.45 -20.72
CA VAL A 132 -13.70 -47.28 -22.07
C VAL A 132 -12.52 -47.28 -23.03
N ASN A 133 -12.53 -48.19 -24.00
CA ASN A 133 -11.55 -48.16 -25.09
C ASN A 133 -12.23 -47.67 -26.39
N MET A 134 -11.81 -46.50 -26.86
CA MET A 134 -12.25 -45.89 -28.13
C MET A 134 -11.25 -46.30 -29.22
N ALA A 135 -11.62 -47.25 -30.04
CA ALA A 135 -10.77 -47.73 -31.13
C ALA A 135 -10.45 -46.63 -32.16
N ASP A 136 -9.47 -46.86 -33.05
CA ASP A 136 -9.09 -45.87 -34.08
C ASP A 136 -10.28 -45.45 -34.93
N GLY A 137 -10.46 -44.14 -35.11
CA GLY A 137 -11.50 -43.49 -35.89
C GLY A 137 -12.88 -43.56 -35.27
N THR A 138 -13.00 -43.87 -33.97
CA THR A 138 -14.26 -43.73 -33.19
C THR A 138 -14.28 -42.45 -32.39
N GLY A 139 -15.45 -42.10 -31.83
CA GLY A 139 -15.54 -40.84 -31.10
C GLY A 139 -16.68 -40.76 -30.08
N ILE A 140 -16.71 -39.64 -29.38
CA ILE A 140 -17.85 -39.27 -28.53
C ILE A 140 -18.68 -38.22 -29.25
N TYR A 141 -19.98 -38.47 -29.34
CA TYR A 141 -20.91 -37.54 -29.98
C TYR A 141 -21.92 -36.98 -28.96
N LEU A 142 -21.94 -35.64 -28.84
CA LEU A 142 -22.91 -34.95 -27.99
C LEU A 142 -24.19 -34.71 -28.77
N TYR A 143 -25.22 -35.50 -28.45
CA TYR A 143 -26.49 -35.47 -29.16
C TYR A 143 -27.43 -34.39 -28.62
N LYS A 144 -28.02 -33.60 -29.52
CA LYS A 144 -29.05 -32.60 -29.24
C LYS A 144 -30.27 -32.90 -30.09
N THR A 145 -31.43 -33.09 -29.44
CA THR A 145 -32.68 -33.20 -30.16
C THR A 145 -33.16 -31.84 -30.67
N GLU A 146 -33.94 -31.79 -31.77
CA GLU A 146 -34.48 -30.54 -32.30
C GLU A 146 -35.34 -29.76 -31.30
N GLU A 147 -35.96 -30.41 -30.33
CA GLU A 147 -36.73 -29.76 -29.25
C GLU A 147 -35.84 -29.08 -28.18
N ASP A 148 -34.59 -29.47 -28.08
CA ASP A 148 -33.64 -28.91 -27.11
C ASP A 148 -32.85 -27.70 -27.63
N TYR A 149 -33.15 -27.17 -28.80
CA TYR A 149 -32.49 -25.99 -29.38
C TYR A 149 -32.52 -24.74 -28.45
N ALA A 150 -33.40 -24.74 -27.47
CA ALA A 150 -33.56 -23.63 -26.51
C ALA A 150 -32.98 -23.90 -25.10
N LYS A 151 -32.43 -25.08 -24.82
CA LYS A 151 -31.88 -25.45 -23.50
C LYS A 151 -30.47 -26.00 -23.68
N ASN A 152 -29.52 -25.54 -22.87
CA ASN A 152 -28.13 -25.98 -22.86
C ASN A 152 -28.00 -27.51 -22.91
N ALA A 153 -27.41 -28.01 -23.97
CA ALA A 153 -27.22 -29.44 -24.23
C ALA A 153 -25.87 -29.96 -23.72
N ASP A 154 -25.34 -29.33 -22.65
CA ASP A 154 -24.08 -29.75 -22.02
C ASP A 154 -24.23 -31.14 -21.42
N LYS A 155 -23.25 -32.00 -21.65
CA LYS A 155 -23.22 -33.38 -21.16
C LYS A 155 -22.04 -33.60 -20.22
N THR A 156 -22.27 -34.44 -19.22
CA THR A 156 -21.23 -34.90 -18.32
C THR A 156 -20.95 -36.39 -18.49
N LEU A 157 -19.69 -36.71 -18.75
CA LEU A 157 -19.18 -38.07 -18.72
C LEU A 157 -18.39 -38.24 -17.40
N THR A 158 -18.96 -39.02 -16.45
CA THR A 158 -18.33 -39.29 -15.19
C THR A 158 -17.49 -40.56 -15.29
N ILE A 159 -16.18 -40.49 -15.01
CA ILE A 159 -15.24 -41.63 -15.03
C ILE A 159 -15.06 -42.15 -13.61
N ALA A 160 -15.40 -43.43 -13.40
CA ALA A 160 -15.36 -44.01 -12.05
C ALA A 160 -13.92 -44.12 -11.52
N ASP A 161 -13.80 -44.21 -10.19
CA ASP A 161 -12.53 -44.23 -9.47
C ASP A 161 -11.60 -45.36 -9.97
N GLY A 162 -10.35 -44.99 -10.32
CA GLY A 162 -9.35 -45.90 -10.85
C GLY A 162 -9.63 -46.47 -12.26
N LYS A 163 -10.59 -45.89 -12.98
CA LYS A 163 -10.97 -46.27 -14.37
C LYS A 163 -10.41 -45.26 -15.38
N GLU A 164 -10.33 -45.72 -16.66
CA GLU A 164 -9.74 -44.90 -17.73
C GLU A 164 -10.53 -44.94 -19.02
N VAL A 165 -10.71 -43.79 -19.66
CA VAL A 165 -11.21 -43.68 -21.05
C VAL A 165 -9.99 -43.54 -21.97
N THR A 166 -9.76 -44.51 -22.86
CA THR A 166 -8.59 -44.55 -23.75
C THR A 166 -9.04 -44.25 -25.20
N PHE A 167 -8.39 -43.23 -25.82
CA PHE A 167 -8.49 -42.98 -27.26
C PHE A 167 -7.26 -43.57 -27.98
N ALA A 168 -7.45 -44.65 -28.75
CA ALA A 168 -6.38 -45.49 -29.21
C ALA A 168 -5.75 -45.03 -30.56
N GLY A 169 -6.42 -44.16 -31.30
CA GLY A 169 -5.95 -43.73 -32.64
C GLY A 169 -6.42 -42.33 -32.99
N ASN A 170 -6.95 -42.18 -34.23
CA ASN A 170 -7.54 -40.90 -34.68
C ASN A 170 -8.97 -40.81 -34.19
N ASN A 171 -9.19 -40.16 -33.07
CA ASN A 171 -10.49 -40.11 -32.39
C ASN A 171 -11.05 -38.68 -32.40
N TYR A 172 -12.36 -38.58 -32.11
CA TYR A 172 -13.02 -37.28 -32.08
C TYR A 172 -14.04 -37.15 -30.97
N ILE A 173 -14.29 -35.90 -30.56
CA ILE A 173 -15.43 -35.50 -29.75
C ILE A 173 -16.13 -34.38 -30.49
N LYS A 174 -17.38 -34.58 -30.89
CA LYS A 174 -18.17 -33.64 -31.67
C LYS A 174 -19.64 -33.64 -31.25
N GLY A 175 -20.38 -32.61 -31.60
CA GLY A 175 -21.80 -32.50 -31.30
C GLY A 175 -22.43 -31.25 -31.90
N ALA A 176 -23.61 -30.88 -31.43
CA ALA A 176 -24.27 -29.65 -31.84
C ALA A 176 -23.41 -28.41 -31.52
N LYS A 177 -23.55 -27.32 -32.27
CA LYS A 177 -22.68 -26.16 -32.31
C LYS A 177 -22.35 -25.55 -30.90
N ASP A 178 -23.31 -25.58 -29.99
CA ASP A 178 -23.18 -24.93 -28.66
C ASP A 178 -23.17 -25.91 -27.51
N ALA A 179 -23.08 -27.23 -27.76
CA ALA A 179 -22.96 -28.22 -26.70
C ALA A 179 -21.53 -28.22 -26.12
N ALA A 180 -21.42 -28.42 -24.80
CA ALA A 180 -20.15 -28.65 -24.12
C ALA A 180 -20.09 -30.04 -23.50
N LEU A 181 -18.89 -30.64 -23.48
CA LEU A 181 -18.61 -31.84 -22.71
C LEU A 181 -17.91 -31.52 -21.40
N THR A 182 -18.45 -32.04 -20.29
CA THR A 182 -17.75 -32.05 -19.02
C THR A 182 -17.26 -33.47 -18.73
N LEU A 183 -15.95 -33.61 -18.50
CA LEU A 183 -15.35 -34.84 -18.01
C LEU A 183 -15.18 -34.70 -16.47
N ASP A 184 -15.83 -35.60 -15.73
CA ASP A 184 -15.87 -35.55 -14.27
C ASP A 184 -15.56 -36.92 -13.65
N GLY A 185 -15.33 -36.96 -12.33
CA GLY A 185 -15.09 -38.17 -11.56
C GLY A 185 -13.68 -38.27 -10.96
N LYS A 186 -13.26 -39.50 -10.67
CA LYS A 186 -11.93 -39.81 -10.09
C LYS A 186 -11.08 -40.72 -10.99
N GLY A 187 -11.50 -40.95 -12.19
CA GLY A 187 -10.74 -41.68 -13.19
C GLY A 187 -9.82 -40.79 -14.02
N SER A 188 -9.40 -41.28 -15.19
CA SER A 188 -8.55 -40.52 -16.12
C SER A 188 -8.93 -40.73 -17.58
N VAL A 189 -8.41 -39.91 -18.47
CA VAL A 189 -8.47 -40.05 -19.91
C VAL A 189 -7.05 -40.25 -20.45
N ALA A 190 -6.88 -41.17 -21.42
CA ALA A 190 -5.60 -41.38 -22.13
C ALA A 190 -5.79 -41.18 -23.63
N ASN A 191 -5.07 -40.24 -24.27
CA ASN A 191 -4.96 -40.11 -25.69
C ASN A 191 -3.63 -40.74 -26.17
N GLN A 192 -3.70 -41.72 -27.06
CA GLN A 192 -2.56 -42.43 -27.59
C GLN A 192 -2.26 -42.07 -29.05
N GLY A 193 -3.12 -41.31 -29.71
CA GLY A 193 -3.05 -40.92 -31.12
C GLY A 193 -3.41 -39.45 -31.35
N GLU A 194 -4.36 -39.20 -32.26
CA GLU A 194 -4.92 -37.88 -32.54
C GLU A 194 -6.32 -37.78 -31.98
N LEU A 195 -6.59 -36.80 -31.13
CA LEU A 195 -7.92 -36.47 -30.60
C LEU A 195 -8.34 -35.06 -31.01
N THR A 196 -9.39 -34.94 -31.81
CA THR A 196 -9.98 -33.65 -32.16
C THR A 196 -11.28 -33.45 -31.41
N VAL A 197 -11.39 -32.34 -30.67
CA VAL A 197 -12.58 -31.93 -29.93
C VAL A 197 -13.15 -30.66 -30.56
N SER A 198 -14.30 -30.80 -31.22
CA SER A 198 -14.97 -29.69 -31.93
C SER A 198 -15.93 -28.89 -31.05
N ASN A 199 -16.15 -29.32 -29.81
CA ASN A 199 -17.00 -28.67 -28.79
C ASN A 199 -16.16 -28.08 -27.67
N ALA A 200 -16.76 -27.23 -26.87
CA ALA A 200 -16.12 -26.76 -25.64
C ALA A 200 -15.89 -27.94 -24.67
N LEU A 201 -14.69 -28.05 -24.13
CA LEU A 201 -14.31 -29.12 -23.20
C LEU A 201 -14.00 -28.54 -21.81
N THR A 202 -14.71 -29.09 -20.79
CA THR A 202 -14.41 -28.88 -19.39
C THR A 202 -13.97 -30.19 -18.78
N SER A 203 -12.91 -30.19 -17.93
CA SER A 203 -12.43 -31.39 -17.28
C SER A 203 -12.04 -31.17 -15.84
N SER A 204 -12.45 -32.09 -14.95
CA SER A 204 -11.91 -32.24 -13.60
C SER A 204 -11.06 -33.51 -13.46
N VAL A 205 -10.95 -34.32 -14.51
CA VAL A 205 -10.13 -35.53 -14.54
C VAL A 205 -8.87 -35.32 -15.38
N ASP A 206 -7.82 -36.08 -15.07
CA ASP A 206 -6.55 -36.04 -15.82
C ASP A 206 -6.72 -36.53 -17.24
N ILE A 207 -6.22 -35.80 -18.22
CA ILE A 207 -6.13 -36.17 -19.63
C ILE A 207 -4.67 -36.39 -20.01
N LYS A 208 -4.22 -37.63 -20.03
CA LYS A 208 -2.86 -38.01 -20.43
C LYS A 208 -2.77 -38.00 -21.95
N ASN A 209 -1.84 -37.24 -22.48
CA ASN A 209 -1.64 -37.11 -23.94
C ASN A 209 -0.26 -37.62 -24.37
N ALA A 210 -0.24 -38.67 -25.16
CA ALA A 210 0.96 -39.21 -25.83
C ALA A 210 0.96 -39.01 -27.34
N GLY A 211 0.18 -38.06 -27.85
CA GLY A 211 0.04 -37.73 -29.25
C GLY A 211 -0.39 -36.29 -29.45
N THR A 212 -1.39 -36.06 -30.34
CA THR A 212 -1.92 -34.73 -30.62
C THR A 212 -3.33 -34.57 -30.07
N ILE A 213 -3.62 -33.51 -29.35
CA ILE A 213 -4.96 -33.06 -29.00
C ILE A 213 -5.22 -31.72 -29.70
N THR A 214 -6.37 -31.64 -30.38
CA THR A 214 -6.85 -30.41 -31.01
C THR A 214 -8.23 -30.06 -30.44
N LEU A 215 -8.34 -28.88 -29.77
CA LEU A 215 -9.55 -28.37 -29.14
C LEU A 215 -10.01 -27.12 -29.89
N ASP A 216 -11.13 -27.21 -30.61
CA ASP A 216 -11.58 -26.15 -31.52
C ASP A 216 -12.36 -25.02 -30.87
N LYS A 217 -12.80 -25.19 -29.59
CA LYS A 217 -13.61 -24.21 -28.86
C LYS A 217 -13.13 -23.95 -27.41
N GLY A 218 -11.82 -24.02 -27.18
CA GLY A 218 -11.23 -23.74 -25.91
C GLY A 218 -11.22 -24.92 -24.91
N TYR A 219 -10.71 -24.64 -23.72
CA TYR A 219 -10.54 -25.61 -22.65
C TYR A 219 -10.75 -25.00 -21.27
N THR A 220 -11.50 -25.71 -20.42
CA THR A 220 -11.63 -25.38 -19.01
C THR A 220 -11.16 -26.54 -18.16
N GLY A 221 -10.11 -26.30 -17.32
CA GLY A 221 -9.55 -27.28 -16.40
C GLY A 221 -9.75 -26.86 -14.94
N ASN A 222 -10.08 -27.82 -14.08
CA ASN A 222 -10.24 -27.60 -12.65
C ASN A 222 -9.56 -28.71 -11.87
N GLY A 223 -8.42 -28.43 -11.27
CA GLY A 223 -7.65 -29.36 -10.46
C GLY A 223 -7.07 -30.56 -11.22
N ASN A 224 -7.00 -30.52 -12.52
CA ASN A 224 -6.65 -31.62 -13.39
C ASN A 224 -5.43 -31.35 -14.29
N TYR A 225 -4.99 -32.38 -14.99
CA TYR A 225 -3.83 -32.36 -15.84
C TYR A 225 -4.24 -32.63 -17.30
N LEU A 226 -3.81 -31.80 -18.25
CA LEU A 226 -3.90 -32.03 -19.68
C LEU A 226 -2.51 -32.07 -20.28
N GLY A 227 -2.11 -33.23 -20.78
CA GLY A 227 -0.82 -33.36 -21.45
C GLY A 227 -0.06 -34.63 -21.12
N ASN A 228 1.26 -34.54 -21.06
CA ASN A 228 2.15 -35.67 -20.84
C ASN A 228 3.03 -35.43 -19.61
N ASP A 229 3.30 -36.50 -18.87
CA ASP A 229 4.21 -36.47 -17.73
C ASP A 229 5.65 -36.16 -18.21
N PHE A 230 6.39 -35.35 -17.43
CA PHE A 230 7.81 -35.06 -17.70
C PHE A 230 8.71 -36.30 -17.85
N ALA A 231 8.28 -37.42 -17.29
CA ALA A 231 8.99 -38.70 -17.45
C ALA A 231 8.73 -39.37 -18.83
N SER A 232 7.85 -38.87 -19.64
CA SER A 232 7.52 -39.47 -20.95
C SER A 232 8.52 -39.05 -22.04
N ASN A 233 8.93 -40.00 -22.84
CA ASN A 233 9.82 -39.78 -23.99
C ASN A 233 9.04 -39.57 -25.30
N LYS A 234 7.73 -39.35 -25.25
CA LYS A 234 6.89 -39.16 -26.42
C LYS A 234 6.56 -37.70 -26.67
N ASP A 235 6.62 -37.28 -27.91
CA ASP A 235 6.18 -35.96 -28.34
C ASP A 235 4.71 -35.72 -28.01
N THR A 236 4.41 -34.57 -27.54
CA THR A 236 3.05 -34.17 -27.20
C THR A 236 2.74 -32.85 -27.88
N THR A 237 1.65 -32.81 -28.62
CA THR A 237 1.15 -31.59 -29.25
C THR A 237 -0.26 -31.27 -28.73
N ILE A 238 -0.45 -30.05 -28.24
CA ILE A 238 -1.74 -29.56 -27.75
C ILE A 238 -2.07 -28.28 -28.54
N ASN A 239 -3.10 -28.36 -29.39
CA ASN A 239 -3.63 -27.23 -30.14
C ASN A 239 -4.97 -26.83 -29.57
N ILE A 240 -5.10 -25.57 -29.14
CA ILE A 240 -6.35 -25.02 -28.62
C ILE A 240 -6.73 -23.80 -29.44
N LYS A 241 -7.95 -23.78 -29.95
CA LYS A 241 -8.53 -22.62 -30.59
C LYS A 241 -9.61 -22.03 -29.70
N GLY A 242 -9.44 -20.77 -29.28
CA GLY A 242 -10.38 -20.08 -28.39
C GLY A 242 -9.89 -19.97 -26.96
N ASP A 243 -10.84 -19.87 -26.03
CA ASP A 243 -10.58 -19.51 -24.64
C ASP A 243 -9.99 -20.67 -23.82
N VAL A 244 -9.13 -20.29 -22.82
CA VAL A 244 -8.56 -21.24 -21.86
C VAL A 244 -8.83 -20.74 -20.45
N SER A 245 -9.40 -21.60 -19.59
CA SER A 245 -9.62 -21.31 -18.18
C SER A 245 -9.10 -22.44 -17.32
N LEU A 246 -8.09 -22.16 -16.49
CA LEU A 246 -7.49 -23.12 -15.58
C LEU A 246 -7.61 -22.62 -14.14
N ASP A 247 -8.11 -23.49 -13.26
CA ASP A 247 -8.27 -23.19 -11.84
C ASP A 247 -7.86 -24.37 -10.95
N ASN A 248 -7.64 -24.10 -9.65
CA ASN A 248 -7.39 -25.12 -8.64
C ASN A 248 -6.25 -26.09 -9.00
N ASN A 249 -5.09 -25.55 -9.39
CA ASN A 249 -3.92 -26.33 -9.76
C ASN A 249 -4.07 -27.13 -11.08
N ALA A 250 -4.98 -26.73 -11.96
CA ALA A 250 -5.10 -27.34 -13.28
C ALA A 250 -3.87 -27.02 -14.16
N ARG A 251 -3.44 -27.98 -14.97
CA ARG A 251 -2.21 -27.87 -15.74
C ARG A 251 -2.36 -28.29 -17.19
N ILE A 252 -1.80 -27.53 -18.12
CA ILE A 252 -1.53 -27.94 -19.48
C ILE A 252 -0.03 -28.17 -19.62
N VAL A 253 0.41 -29.37 -19.96
CA VAL A 253 1.84 -29.70 -20.01
C VAL A 253 2.20 -30.43 -21.30
N ALA A 254 3.09 -29.83 -22.07
CA ALA A 254 3.72 -30.41 -23.25
C ALA A 254 5.25 -30.21 -23.15
N ALA A 255 5.83 -30.65 -22.04
CA ALA A 255 7.28 -30.64 -21.81
C ALA A 255 7.70 -32.08 -21.50
N THR A 256 8.63 -32.61 -22.24
CA THR A 256 9.09 -34.00 -22.12
C THR A 256 10.57 -34.04 -21.76
N ALA A 257 11.04 -35.20 -21.23
CA ALA A 257 12.44 -35.41 -20.90
C ALA A 257 13.42 -35.26 -22.11
N ASN A 258 12.92 -35.31 -23.34
CA ASN A 258 13.72 -35.16 -24.55
C ASN A 258 13.54 -33.77 -25.21
N ASP A 259 13.11 -32.77 -24.47
CA ASP A 259 12.86 -31.40 -24.97
C ASP A 259 11.93 -31.33 -26.18
N LEU A 260 10.96 -32.23 -26.25
CA LEU A 260 9.95 -32.30 -27.30
C LEU A 260 8.57 -32.02 -26.74
N GLY A 261 7.78 -31.21 -27.44
CA GLY A 261 6.42 -30.90 -27.06
C GLY A 261 6.01 -29.49 -27.44
N SER A 262 4.75 -29.31 -27.80
CA SER A 262 4.26 -28.01 -28.17
C SER A 262 2.86 -27.74 -27.64
N VAL A 263 2.63 -26.51 -27.22
CA VAL A 263 1.31 -25.93 -26.93
C VAL A 263 1.09 -24.75 -27.88
N LYS A 264 0.00 -24.79 -28.62
CA LYS A 264 -0.42 -23.71 -29.52
C LYS A 264 -1.84 -23.29 -29.17
N ILE A 265 -2.00 -22.06 -28.73
CA ILE A 265 -3.32 -21.46 -28.45
C ILE A 265 -3.55 -20.33 -29.45
N THR A 266 -4.59 -20.46 -30.27
CA THR A 266 -4.89 -19.51 -31.35
C THR A 266 -6.30 -18.97 -31.23
N ASP A 267 -6.53 -17.80 -31.85
CA ASP A 267 -7.82 -17.11 -31.83
C ASP A 267 -8.39 -16.96 -30.41
N ALA A 268 -7.50 -16.88 -29.40
CA ALA A 268 -7.90 -16.75 -28.01
C ALA A 268 -8.62 -15.41 -27.77
N GLY A 269 -9.74 -15.45 -27.09
CA GLY A 269 -10.40 -14.28 -26.51
C GLY A 269 -9.90 -14.08 -25.08
N ASN A 270 -10.01 -15.12 -24.22
CA ASN A 270 -9.60 -15.09 -22.81
C ASN A 270 -8.74 -16.29 -22.45
N ILE A 271 -7.65 -16.04 -21.75
CA ILE A 271 -6.83 -17.06 -21.09
C ILE A 271 -6.73 -16.71 -19.62
N THR A 272 -7.22 -17.57 -18.74
CA THR A 272 -7.24 -17.32 -17.30
C THR A 272 -6.58 -18.47 -16.55
N LEU A 273 -5.54 -18.16 -15.76
CA LEU A 273 -4.84 -19.10 -14.88
C LEU A 273 -4.94 -18.60 -13.44
N ARG A 274 -5.49 -19.43 -12.55
CA ARG A 274 -5.68 -19.07 -11.13
C ARG A 274 -5.30 -20.23 -10.21
N ASN A 275 -5.02 -19.87 -8.95
CA ASN A 275 -4.84 -20.81 -7.85
C ASN A 275 -3.80 -21.91 -8.15
N GLY A 276 -2.60 -21.52 -8.60
CA GLY A 276 -1.51 -22.42 -8.90
C GLY A 276 -1.60 -23.14 -10.25
N SER A 277 -2.47 -22.69 -11.16
CA SER A 277 -2.63 -23.33 -12.48
C SER A 277 -1.54 -22.91 -13.45
N THR A 278 -1.16 -23.81 -14.38
CA THR A 278 0.01 -23.59 -15.25
C THR A 278 -0.19 -24.05 -16.70
N ILE A 279 0.58 -23.41 -17.58
CA ILE A 279 0.82 -23.89 -18.95
C ILE A 279 2.33 -24.04 -19.11
N ASP A 280 2.79 -25.29 -19.34
CA ASP A 280 4.21 -25.64 -19.46
C ASP A 280 4.45 -26.29 -20.84
N ALA A 281 5.35 -25.75 -21.67
CA ALA A 281 5.67 -26.35 -22.95
C ALA A 281 7.12 -26.12 -23.39
N VAL A 282 7.63 -26.99 -24.22
CA VAL A 282 8.93 -26.75 -24.86
C VAL A 282 8.78 -25.68 -25.94
N ASN A 283 7.81 -25.82 -26.85
CA ASN A 283 7.49 -24.81 -27.83
C ASN A 283 6.10 -24.24 -27.50
N LEU A 284 6.04 -22.96 -27.19
CA LEU A 284 4.81 -22.30 -26.76
C LEU A 284 4.43 -21.16 -27.69
N ASN A 285 3.25 -21.25 -28.29
CA ASN A 285 2.70 -20.19 -29.11
C ASN A 285 1.30 -19.80 -28.66
N ILE A 286 1.11 -18.56 -28.29
CA ILE A 286 -0.18 -18.01 -27.85
C ILE A 286 -0.49 -16.79 -28.73
N SER A 287 -1.71 -16.74 -29.32
CA SER A 287 -2.11 -15.58 -30.10
C SER A 287 -3.60 -15.25 -29.95
N GLY A 288 -3.88 -13.96 -29.85
CA GLY A 288 -5.23 -13.43 -30.10
C GLY A 288 -5.61 -13.57 -31.59
N LYS A 289 -6.85 -13.26 -31.93
CA LYS A 289 -7.39 -13.41 -33.30
C LYS A 289 -6.70 -12.47 -34.28
N SER A 290 -6.43 -11.24 -33.90
CA SER A 290 -5.78 -10.22 -34.72
C SER A 290 -5.10 -9.15 -33.87
N ALA A 291 -4.49 -8.15 -34.51
CA ALA A 291 -3.93 -6.98 -33.82
C ALA A 291 -5.00 -6.14 -33.10
N ASP A 292 -6.22 -6.11 -33.62
CA ASP A 292 -7.36 -5.37 -33.09
C ASP A 292 -8.20 -6.20 -32.11
N GLU A 293 -8.19 -7.53 -32.26
CA GLU A 293 -8.85 -8.49 -31.36
C GLU A 293 -7.80 -9.27 -30.55
N LYS A 294 -7.18 -8.59 -29.60
CA LYS A 294 -6.14 -9.14 -28.72
C LYS A 294 -6.71 -10.14 -27.72
N ALA A 295 -5.97 -11.20 -27.42
CA ALA A 295 -6.30 -12.09 -26.29
C ALA A 295 -6.18 -11.35 -24.95
N ILE A 296 -7.08 -11.61 -24.03
CA ILE A 296 -6.99 -11.15 -22.64
C ILE A 296 -6.42 -12.31 -21.81
N ILE A 297 -5.19 -12.14 -21.33
CA ILE A 297 -4.50 -13.16 -20.52
C ILE A 297 -4.41 -12.67 -19.09
N THR A 298 -5.00 -13.41 -18.15
CA THR A 298 -4.95 -13.12 -16.71
C THR A 298 -4.29 -14.28 -15.99
N ILE A 299 -3.20 -13.98 -15.26
CA ILE A 299 -2.43 -14.97 -14.50
C ILE A 299 -2.28 -14.45 -13.08
N GLY A 300 -2.73 -15.23 -12.10
CA GLY A 300 -2.61 -14.82 -10.69
C GLY A 300 -2.94 -15.93 -9.71
N GLY A 301 -2.63 -15.67 -8.45
CA GLY A 301 -2.86 -16.58 -7.35
C GLY A 301 -1.76 -17.61 -7.15
N ASN A 302 -1.71 -18.09 -5.91
CA ASN A 302 -0.77 -19.10 -5.42
C ASN A 302 -1.58 -20.21 -4.74
N ASN A 303 -1.16 -21.44 -4.91
CA ASN A 303 -1.71 -22.58 -4.19
C ASN A 303 -0.59 -23.33 -3.45
N PRO A 304 -0.31 -22.98 -2.19
CA PRO A 304 0.71 -23.66 -1.39
C PRO A 304 0.48 -25.17 -1.27
N SER A 305 -0.77 -25.63 -1.39
CA SER A 305 -1.14 -27.03 -1.36
C SER A 305 -0.85 -27.77 -2.67
N ALA A 306 -0.35 -27.08 -3.70
CA ALA A 306 0.01 -27.72 -4.96
C ALA A 306 1.14 -28.74 -4.80
N GLY A 307 1.97 -28.60 -3.77
CA GLY A 307 3.05 -29.54 -3.45
C GLY A 307 4.11 -29.67 -4.54
N ARG A 308 4.31 -28.59 -5.34
CA ARG A 308 5.24 -28.59 -6.48
C ARG A 308 6.62 -28.02 -6.13
N GLU A 309 6.72 -27.38 -4.98
CA GLU A 309 8.01 -26.93 -4.43
C GLU A 309 8.84 -28.14 -4.00
N THR A 310 10.09 -28.15 -4.37
CA THR A 310 11.06 -29.17 -3.97
C THR A 310 12.10 -28.64 -2.98
N ASP A 311 12.32 -27.33 -2.98
CA ASP A 311 13.19 -26.61 -2.05
C ASP A 311 12.78 -25.13 -1.93
N GLU A 312 13.44 -24.37 -1.07
CA GLU A 312 13.15 -22.95 -0.82
C GLU A 312 13.32 -22.07 -2.08
N ASN A 313 14.15 -22.47 -3.03
CA ASN A 313 14.41 -21.72 -4.27
C ASN A 313 13.35 -21.98 -5.34
N GLU A 314 12.53 -23.01 -5.20
CA GLU A 314 11.51 -23.40 -6.16
C GLU A 314 10.05 -23.12 -5.71
N GLN A 315 9.86 -22.41 -4.61
CA GLN A 315 8.52 -22.06 -4.08
C GLN A 315 7.64 -21.35 -5.12
N TRP A 316 8.24 -20.64 -6.09
CA TRP A 316 7.52 -20.00 -7.19
C TRP A 316 6.68 -20.99 -8.02
N ARG A 317 7.01 -22.30 -8.02
CA ARG A 317 6.26 -23.35 -8.75
C ARG A 317 4.83 -23.55 -8.24
N ASN A 318 4.53 -23.05 -7.04
CA ASN A 318 3.15 -23.07 -6.51
C ASN A 318 2.29 -21.92 -7.03
N ASN A 319 2.88 -20.94 -7.68
CA ASN A 319 2.19 -19.82 -8.32
C ASN A 319 1.53 -20.25 -9.64
N SER A 320 0.63 -19.39 -10.13
CA SER A 320 0.08 -19.55 -11.48
C SER A 320 1.07 -19.02 -12.51
N TYR A 321 1.39 -19.79 -13.54
CA TYR A 321 2.38 -19.36 -14.53
C TYR A 321 2.17 -19.93 -15.94
N ILE A 322 2.79 -19.23 -16.90
CA ILE A 322 3.06 -19.73 -18.25
C ILE A 322 4.57 -19.90 -18.37
N LEU A 323 5.04 -21.10 -18.72
CA LEU A 323 6.44 -21.45 -18.86
C LEU A 323 6.72 -22.06 -20.25
N GLY A 324 7.67 -21.45 -20.95
CA GLY A 324 8.25 -22.02 -22.15
C GLY A 324 9.72 -22.38 -21.95
N TYR A 325 10.19 -23.53 -22.43
CA TYR A 325 11.60 -23.97 -22.33
C TYR A 325 12.40 -23.70 -23.61
N GLY A 326 11.75 -23.62 -24.77
CA GLY A 326 12.35 -23.23 -26.05
C GLY A 326 11.90 -21.82 -26.43
N ASP A 327 11.76 -21.57 -27.74
CA ASP A 327 11.21 -20.30 -28.17
C ASP A 327 9.72 -20.19 -27.82
N THR A 328 9.40 -19.13 -27.10
CA THR A 328 8.04 -18.80 -26.69
C THR A 328 7.56 -17.58 -27.46
N SER A 329 6.38 -17.65 -28.03
CA SER A 329 5.75 -16.51 -28.73
C SER A 329 4.38 -16.22 -28.17
N ILE A 330 4.20 -15.00 -27.63
CA ILE A 330 2.88 -14.48 -27.24
C ILE A 330 2.60 -13.24 -28.08
N LYS A 331 1.56 -13.34 -28.92
CA LYS A 331 1.26 -12.32 -29.93
C LYS A 331 -0.18 -11.82 -29.82
N ASN A 332 -0.35 -10.50 -30.03
CA ASN A 332 -1.66 -9.86 -29.95
C ASN A 332 -2.37 -10.16 -28.63
N ALA A 333 -1.74 -9.80 -27.50
CA ALA A 333 -2.28 -10.09 -26.19
C ALA A 333 -2.25 -8.87 -25.24
N ASN A 334 -3.27 -8.78 -24.39
CA ASN A 334 -3.32 -7.92 -23.22
C ASN A 334 -3.14 -8.81 -21.99
N ILE A 335 -1.98 -8.76 -21.37
CA ILE A 335 -1.57 -9.67 -20.31
C ILE A 335 -1.62 -8.94 -18.97
N SER A 336 -2.33 -9.51 -18.01
CA SER A 336 -2.36 -9.05 -16.62
C SER A 336 -1.74 -10.11 -15.73
N LEU A 337 -0.56 -9.82 -15.19
CA LEU A 337 0.05 -10.60 -14.14
C LEU A 337 -0.36 -10.01 -12.80
N GLU A 338 -1.26 -10.70 -12.10
CA GLU A 338 -1.71 -10.38 -10.76
C GLU A 338 -0.74 -10.96 -9.73
N ASN A 339 -0.92 -10.66 -8.45
CA ASN A 339 -0.07 -11.21 -7.39
C ASN A 339 0.05 -12.74 -7.48
N GLY A 340 1.27 -13.25 -7.52
CA GLY A 340 1.59 -14.66 -7.75
C GLY A 340 1.48 -15.11 -9.21
N GLY A 341 1.19 -14.20 -10.14
CA GLY A 341 1.17 -14.49 -11.58
C GLY A 341 2.55 -14.38 -12.23
N MET A 342 2.92 -15.32 -13.10
CA MET A 342 4.25 -15.35 -13.70
C MET A 342 4.25 -15.66 -15.19
N LEU A 343 5.16 -15.01 -15.91
CA LEU A 343 5.63 -15.43 -17.22
C LEU A 343 7.08 -15.89 -17.09
N ILE A 344 7.39 -17.10 -17.54
CA ILE A 344 8.70 -17.70 -17.33
C ILE A 344 9.25 -18.22 -18.67
N GLN A 345 10.47 -17.82 -18.99
CA GLN A 345 11.28 -18.40 -20.06
C GLN A 345 12.39 -19.27 -19.44
N GLY A 346 12.29 -20.57 -19.62
CA GLY A 346 13.32 -21.53 -19.28
C GLY A 346 14.27 -21.76 -20.45
N ALA A 347 15.30 -22.54 -20.21
CA ALA A 347 16.21 -23.07 -21.23
C ALA A 347 15.99 -24.58 -21.41
N LYS A 348 16.21 -25.09 -22.61
CA LYS A 348 16.29 -26.52 -22.89
C LYS A 348 17.64 -27.10 -22.44
N GLY A 349 17.67 -28.41 -22.23
CA GLY A 349 18.92 -29.15 -21.94
C GLY A 349 19.30 -29.15 -20.47
N THR A 350 20.55 -29.50 -20.19
CA THR A 350 21.08 -29.59 -18.83
C THR A 350 21.66 -28.25 -18.35
N ASN A 351 21.83 -28.08 -17.05
CA ASN A 351 22.46 -26.89 -16.47
C ASN A 351 23.90 -26.65 -16.97
N GLU A 352 24.58 -27.71 -17.47
CA GLU A 352 25.96 -27.62 -17.98
C GLU A 352 26.04 -27.17 -19.45
N ALA A 353 24.96 -27.39 -20.22
CA ALA A 353 24.87 -26.98 -21.62
C ALA A 353 23.40 -26.57 -21.98
N PRO A 354 22.92 -25.43 -21.45
CA PRO A 354 21.56 -25.00 -21.74
C PRO A 354 21.45 -24.47 -23.18
N ASP A 355 20.43 -24.92 -23.90
CA ASP A 355 20.01 -24.32 -25.18
C ASP A 355 19.01 -23.19 -24.88
N THR A 356 19.52 -21.97 -24.85
CA THR A 356 18.77 -20.79 -24.41
C THR A 356 17.66 -20.42 -25.38
N GLY A 357 16.45 -20.21 -24.88
CA GLY A 357 15.29 -19.74 -25.64
C GLY A 357 14.98 -18.25 -25.41
N THR A 358 14.15 -17.71 -26.26
CA THR A 358 13.64 -16.34 -26.12
C THR A 358 12.13 -16.34 -26.01
N MET A 359 11.59 -15.63 -24.99
CA MET A 359 10.16 -15.30 -24.94
C MET A 359 9.93 -13.99 -25.70
N THR A 360 9.23 -14.06 -26.82
CA THR A 360 8.86 -12.89 -27.62
C THR A 360 7.43 -12.45 -27.31
N LEU A 361 7.29 -11.23 -26.81
CA LEU A 361 6.02 -10.55 -26.62
C LEU A 361 5.81 -9.59 -27.78
N ASN A 362 4.97 -9.97 -28.74
CA ASN A 362 4.77 -9.23 -29.98
C ASN A 362 3.39 -8.58 -30.01
N ASN A 363 3.33 -7.29 -30.33
CA ASN A 363 2.07 -6.51 -30.38
C ASN A 363 1.22 -6.69 -29.10
N SER A 364 1.86 -6.75 -27.93
CA SER A 364 1.25 -7.12 -26.65
C SER A 364 1.41 -6.02 -25.62
N GLU A 365 0.46 -5.94 -24.72
CA GLU A 365 0.47 -5.04 -23.56
C GLU A 365 0.49 -5.88 -22.29
N VAL A 366 1.52 -5.70 -21.45
CA VAL A 366 1.71 -6.50 -20.22
C VAL A 366 1.65 -5.60 -19.00
N LYS A 367 0.80 -5.94 -18.04
CA LYS A 367 0.74 -5.30 -16.73
C LYS A 367 1.30 -6.26 -15.68
N VAL A 368 2.30 -5.81 -14.92
CA VAL A 368 2.97 -6.61 -13.89
C VAL A 368 2.70 -5.95 -12.55
N ALA A 369 1.79 -6.54 -11.78
CA ALA A 369 1.41 -6.05 -10.46
C ALA A 369 2.47 -6.41 -9.39
N GLU A 370 2.34 -5.83 -8.20
CA GLU A 370 3.14 -6.22 -7.04
C GLU A 370 2.98 -7.72 -6.74
N GLY A 371 4.10 -8.40 -6.49
CA GLY A 371 4.14 -9.85 -6.29
C GLY A 371 4.03 -10.69 -7.56
N ALA A 372 3.98 -10.06 -8.74
CA ALA A 372 4.02 -10.73 -10.04
C ALA A 372 5.41 -10.66 -10.68
N LEU A 373 5.73 -11.61 -11.57
CA LEU A 373 7.08 -11.82 -12.06
C LEU A 373 7.13 -12.17 -13.55
N ILE A 374 8.02 -11.52 -14.28
CA ILE A 374 8.53 -11.98 -15.57
C ILE A 374 9.94 -12.52 -15.32
N LYS A 375 10.21 -13.80 -15.60
CA LYS A 375 11.47 -14.49 -15.30
C LYS A 375 12.08 -15.14 -16.54
N ALA A 376 13.39 -15.06 -16.65
CA ALA A 376 14.15 -15.92 -17.56
C ALA A 376 15.25 -16.65 -16.78
N THR A 377 15.43 -17.94 -17.06
CA THR A 377 16.39 -18.82 -16.38
C THR A 377 17.46 -19.29 -17.36
N ASN A 378 18.62 -19.69 -16.80
CA ASN A 378 19.69 -20.36 -17.56
C ASN A 378 20.16 -19.61 -18.82
N GLY A 379 20.25 -18.27 -18.75
CA GLY A 379 20.74 -17.45 -19.84
C GLY A 379 19.72 -17.16 -20.96
N SER A 380 18.47 -17.58 -20.79
CA SER A 380 17.37 -17.22 -21.68
C SER A 380 16.96 -15.75 -21.53
N ASP A 381 16.32 -15.20 -22.54
CA ASP A 381 15.97 -13.76 -22.63
C ASP A 381 14.47 -13.54 -22.85
N VAL A 382 14.01 -12.32 -22.63
CA VAL A 382 12.68 -11.82 -23.01
C VAL A 382 12.83 -10.71 -24.05
N ALA A 383 12.04 -10.76 -25.12
CA ALA A 383 12.05 -9.74 -26.17
C ALA A 383 10.70 -9.06 -26.31
N LEU A 384 10.71 -7.74 -26.39
CA LEU A 384 9.55 -6.91 -26.70
C LEU A 384 9.63 -6.45 -28.15
N GLU A 385 8.60 -6.77 -28.93
CA GLU A 385 8.45 -6.36 -30.32
C GLU A 385 7.13 -5.63 -30.52
N ASN A 386 7.16 -4.32 -30.76
CA ASN A 386 5.95 -3.49 -30.81
C ASN A 386 5.04 -3.72 -29.58
N ALA A 387 5.62 -3.80 -28.39
CA ALA A 387 4.95 -4.19 -27.17
C ALA A 387 5.19 -3.19 -26.03
N SER A 388 4.35 -3.24 -24.99
CA SER A 388 4.55 -2.43 -23.81
C SER A 388 4.44 -3.25 -22.53
N VAL A 389 5.26 -2.89 -21.54
CA VAL A 389 5.19 -3.46 -20.20
C VAL A 389 4.96 -2.34 -19.18
N ASP A 390 3.92 -2.46 -18.38
CA ASP A 390 3.57 -1.58 -17.26
C ASP A 390 3.96 -2.25 -15.94
N LEU A 391 5.02 -1.76 -15.31
CA LEU A 391 5.47 -2.23 -13.99
C LEU A 391 4.78 -1.45 -12.89
N ASN A 392 3.88 -2.12 -12.17
CA ASN A 392 3.11 -1.58 -11.04
C ASN A 392 3.57 -2.19 -9.69
N GLY A 393 4.87 -2.27 -9.46
CA GLY A 393 5.49 -2.92 -8.31
C GLY A 393 5.96 -4.36 -8.59
N GLY A 394 5.81 -4.84 -9.81
CA GLY A 394 6.26 -6.17 -10.23
C GLY A 394 7.73 -6.23 -10.61
N ILE A 395 8.22 -7.44 -10.87
CA ILE A 395 9.62 -7.76 -11.06
C ILE A 395 9.86 -8.33 -12.48
N ILE A 396 10.91 -7.87 -13.14
CA ILE A 396 11.48 -8.52 -14.32
C ILE A 396 12.84 -9.12 -13.93
N ASP A 397 12.87 -10.39 -13.52
CA ASP A 397 14.10 -11.18 -13.27
C ASP A 397 14.59 -11.85 -14.56
N ALA A 398 14.87 -11.03 -15.56
CA ALA A 398 15.30 -11.44 -16.87
C ALA A 398 16.18 -10.36 -17.52
N LYS A 399 16.99 -10.76 -18.49
CA LYS A 399 17.46 -9.81 -19.47
C LYS A 399 16.33 -9.57 -20.47
N ILE A 400 15.85 -8.33 -20.54
CA ILE A 400 14.75 -7.93 -21.43
C ILE A 400 15.28 -7.01 -22.53
N SER A 401 15.01 -7.37 -23.78
CA SER A 401 15.35 -6.56 -24.96
C SER A 401 14.11 -5.82 -25.47
N VAL A 402 14.29 -4.54 -25.81
CA VAL A 402 13.19 -3.63 -26.17
C VAL A 402 13.49 -3.03 -27.53
N ASP A 403 12.67 -3.33 -28.54
CA ASP A 403 12.81 -2.76 -29.86
C ASP A 403 12.40 -1.28 -29.91
N THR A 404 12.64 -0.59 -31.01
CA THR A 404 12.38 0.86 -31.18
C THR A 404 10.92 1.26 -31.00
N ASN A 405 9.97 0.33 -31.19
CA ASN A 405 8.53 0.58 -31.09
C ASN A 405 7.97 0.16 -29.72
N SER A 406 8.78 -0.47 -28.88
CA SER A 406 8.39 -0.99 -27.58
C SER A 406 8.79 -0.05 -26.45
N LYS A 407 8.07 -0.20 -25.33
CA LYS A 407 8.32 0.61 -24.13
C LYS A 407 8.11 -0.17 -22.84
N ILE A 408 8.82 0.25 -21.80
CA ILE A 408 8.57 -0.16 -20.43
C ILE A 408 8.17 1.09 -19.63
N ASN A 409 7.08 1.02 -18.88
CA ASN A 409 6.60 2.08 -18.01
C ASN A 409 6.80 1.64 -16.56
N VAL A 410 7.61 2.36 -15.79
CA VAL A 410 7.83 2.15 -14.36
C VAL A 410 6.86 3.04 -13.61
N ASN A 411 5.75 2.46 -13.15
CA ASN A 411 4.65 3.19 -12.51
C ASN A 411 4.70 3.15 -10.97
N ASN A 412 5.59 2.31 -10.39
CA ASN A 412 5.73 2.15 -8.96
C ASN A 412 7.22 2.01 -8.59
N ALA A 413 7.63 2.65 -7.51
CA ALA A 413 9.00 2.65 -7.00
C ALA A 413 9.53 1.26 -6.58
N GLY A 414 8.64 0.32 -6.22
CA GLY A 414 8.99 -1.07 -5.89
C GLY A 414 9.26 -1.97 -7.10
N SER A 415 9.18 -1.44 -8.33
CA SER A 415 9.45 -2.21 -9.55
C SER A 415 10.96 -2.43 -9.74
N THR A 416 11.33 -3.62 -10.23
CA THR A 416 12.73 -3.96 -10.54
C THR A 416 12.89 -4.63 -11.90
N ILE A 417 14.04 -4.43 -12.54
CA ILE A 417 14.43 -5.01 -13.83
C ILE A 417 15.86 -5.56 -13.67
N LYS A 418 16.08 -6.83 -13.90
CA LYS A 418 17.42 -7.41 -13.79
C LYS A 418 18.40 -6.78 -14.78
N THR A 419 18.08 -6.84 -16.07
CA THR A 419 18.90 -6.25 -17.12
C THR A 419 17.99 -5.74 -18.24
N LEU A 420 18.25 -4.51 -18.68
CA LEU A 420 17.56 -3.89 -19.80
C LEU A 420 18.50 -3.73 -20.98
N ALA A 421 18.05 -4.05 -22.19
CA ALA A 421 18.80 -3.86 -23.40
C ALA A 421 17.88 -3.38 -24.55
N GLY A 422 18.42 -2.65 -25.53
CA GLY A 422 17.72 -2.31 -26.76
C GLY A 422 17.60 -0.84 -27.06
N ALA A 423 16.83 -0.53 -28.11
CA ALA A 423 16.67 0.81 -28.65
C ALA A 423 15.31 1.45 -28.36
N GLY A 424 14.48 0.79 -27.57
CA GLY A 424 13.14 1.26 -27.20
C GLY A 424 13.13 2.35 -26.14
N THR A 425 11.98 2.53 -25.50
CA THR A 425 11.75 3.60 -24.52
C THR A 425 11.52 3.05 -23.13
N LEU A 426 12.22 3.62 -22.14
CA LEU A 426 11.95 3.45 -20.72
C LEU A 426 11.30 4.74 -20.17
N ASN A 427 10.05 4.65 -19.75
CA ASN A 427 9.34 5.75 -19.09
C ASN A 427 9.41 5.59 -17.58
N ILE A 428 9.87 6.61 -16.88
CA ILE A 428 9.88 6.69 -15.43
C ILE A 428 8.69 7.53 -14.99
N ASN A 429 7.67 6.90 -14.46
CA ASN A 429 6.43 7.52 -13.96
C ASN A 429 6.36 7.53 -12.42
N ALA A 430 7.37 6.98 -11.73
CA ALA A 430 7.47 6.93 -10.28
C ALA A 430 8.87 7.31 -9.82
N ASN A 431 9.02 7.68 -8.56
CA ASN A 431 10.31 8.01 -7.98
C ASN A 431 11.15 6.74 -7.81
N THR A 432 12.32 6.67 -8.46
CA THR A 432 13.22 5.52 -8.39
C THR A 432 14.65 5.93 -8.77
N SER A 433 15.60 5.00 -8.71
CA SER A 433 17.00 5.24 -9.11
C SER A 433 17.54 4.12 -9.99
N VAL A 434 18.71 4.33 -10.61
CA VAL A 434 19.38 3.30 -11.40
C VAL A 434 19.69 2.09 -10.51
N SER A 435 20.28 2.31 -9.33
CA SER A 435 20.66 1.24 -8.40
C SER A 435 19.49 0.45 -7.82
N THR A 436 18.33 1.08 -7.71
CA THR A 436 17.11 0.45 -7.18
C THR A 436 16.34 -0.30 -8.26
N LEU A 437 16.31 0.27 -9.47
CA LEU A 437 15.53 -0.27 -10.59
C LEU A 437 16.23 -1.45 -11.26
N PHE A 438 17.58 -1.40 -11.41
CA PHE A 438 18.31 -2.39 -12.18
C PHE A 438 19.13 -3.34 -11.29
N GLY A 439 19.21 -4.61 -11.71
CA GLY A 439 20.07 -5.62 -11.09
C GLY A 439 21.47 -5.70 -11.73
N SER A 440 21.67 -5.13 -12.93
CA SER A 440 22.97 -5.09 -13.62
C SER A 440 23.07 -3.95 -14.61
N ALA A 441 24.21 -3.82 -15.29
CA ALA A 441 24.42 -2.81 -16.32
C ALA A 441 23.36 -2.92 -17.43
N SER A 442 22.68 -1.82 -17.69
CA SER A 442 21.53 -1.73 -18.59
C SER A 442 21.73 -0.68 -19.68
N LYS A 443 21.09 -0.89 -20.85
CA LYS A 443 21.16 0.04 -21.99
C LYS A 443 19.81 0.21 -22.65
N ILE A 444 19.44 1.45 -22.98
CA ILE A 444 18.17 1.79 -23.65
C ILE A 444 18.36 2.90 -24.70
N GLY A 445 17.50 2.94 -25.70
CA GLY A 445 17.51 4.03 -26.69
C GLY A 445 17.06 5.35 -26.09
N ILE A 446 15.89 5.36 -25.44
CA ILE A 446 15.29 6.56 -24.88
C ILE A 446 14.93 6.31 -23.40
N LEU A 447 15.42 7.17 -22.53
CA LEU A 447 15.01 7.31 -21.13
C LEU A 447 14.11 8.55 -21.01
N ALA A 448 12.88 8.40 -20.57
CA ALA A 448 11.95 9.50 -20.38
C ALA A 448 11.50 9.62 -18.92
N VAL A 449 11.96 10.64 -18.22
CA VAL A 449 11.54 10.99 -16.87
C VAL A 449 10.30 11.87 -16.98
N LYS A 450 9.15 11.37 -16.56
CA LYS A 450 7.86 12.02 -16.73
C LYS A 450 7.58 13.06 -15.66
N GLU A 451 6.69 13.98 -15.96
CA GLU A 451 6.22 15.00 -15.01
C GLU A 451 5.77 14.36 -13.68
N GLY A 452 6.15 14.96 -12.57
CA GLY A 452 5.84 14.48 -11.22
C GLY A 452 6.69 13.31 -10.72
N SER A 453 7.60 12.75 -11.56
CA SER A 453 8.52 11.68 -11.15
C SER A 453 9.94 12.20 -10.94
N THR A 454 10.70 11.48 -10.09
CA THR A 454 12.13 11.71 -9.86
C THR A 454 12.92 10.46 -10.21
N PHE A 455 13.97 10.63 -11.01
CA PHE A 455 14.91 9.57 -11.36
C PHE A 455 16.33 9.94 -10.94
N ILE A 456 16.94 9.10 -10.10
CA ILE A 456 18.29 9.32 -9.60
C ILE A 456 19.27 8.49 -10.46
N LEU A 457 20.20 9.16 -11.09
CA LEU A 457 21.30 8.57 -11.83
C LEU A 457 22.45 8.24 -10.87
N ASP A 458 22.25 7.21 -10.05
CA ASP A 458 23.26 6.60 -9.19
C ASP A 458 23.84 5.33 -9.83
N SER A 459 24.80 4.69 -9.18
CA SER A 459 25.40 3.44 -9.63
C SER A 459 25.81 2.56 -8.45
N LEU A 460 26.07 1.30 -8.75
CA LEU A 460 26.71 0.38 -7.82
C LEU A 460 27.91 -0.28 -8.51
N ASP A 461 29.04 -0.31 -7.82
CA ASP A 461 30.24 -0.99 -8.30
C ASP A 461 30.09 -2.51 -8.26
N GLU A 462 30.83 -3.21 -9.11
CA GLU A 462 30.99 -4.65 -9.05
C GLU A 462 31.58 -5.07 -7.70
N VAL A 463 30.98 -6.06 -7.08
CA VAL A 463 31.51 -6.73 -5.90
C VAL A 463 31.85 -8.15 -6.30
N LYS A 464 33.12 -8.54 -6.22
CA LYS A 464 33.55 -9.92 -6.50
C LYS A 464 33.18 -10.81 -5.35
N GLU A 465 32.64 -11.98 -5.67
CA GLU A 465 32.36 -13.01 -4.68
C GLU A 465 33.64 -13.43 -3.95
N ASN A 466 33.59 -13.49 -2.64
CA ASN A 466 34.64 -14.02 -1.80
C ASN A 466 34.00 -14.93 -0.72
N ALA A 467 33.88 -16.21 -1.03
CA ALA A 467 33.26 -17.20 -0.15
C ALA A 467 34.00 -17.37 1.20
N ASP A 468 35.32 -17.10 1.22
CA ASP A 468 36.13 -17.21 2.44
C ASP A 468 35.84 -16.08 3.44
N GLU A 469 35.36 -14.95 2.95
CA GLU A 469 34.95 -13.77 3.75
C GLU A 469 33.43 -13.63 3.87
N GLY A 470 32.66 -14.52 3.27
CA GLY A 470 31.18 -14.47 3.27
C GLY A 470 30.63 -13.29 2.45
N ILE A 471 31.37 -12.86 1.41
CA ILE A 471 30.99 -11.78 0.50
C ILE A 471 30.29 -12.37 -0.72
N ASP A 472 29.01 -12.07 -0.89
CA ASP A 472 28.26 -12.40 -2.09
C ASP A 472 28.64 -11.47 -3.25
N GLY A 473 28.88 -12.03 -4.44
CA GLY A 473 29.18 -11.29 -5.65
C GLY A 473 27.99 -10.45 -6.14
N ARG A 474 28.27 -9.27 -6.71
CA ARG A 474 27.25 -8.41 -7.33
C ARG A 474 27.83 -7.77 -8.60
N ASP A 475 27.06 -7.82 -9.68
CA ASP A 475 27.39 -7.10 -10.92
C ASP A 475 27.35 -5.58 -10.73
N ALA A 476 28.13 -4.85 -11.52
CA ALA A 476 28.03 -3.41 -11.57
C ALA A 476 26.65 -2.99 -12.09
N VAL A 477 26.03 -2.02 -11.41
CA VAL A 477 24.74 -1.44 -11.82
C VAL A 477 24.97 -0.03 -12.37
N LYS A 478 24.67 0.17 -13.63
CA LYS A 478 24.79 1.45 -14.35
C LYS A 478 23.86 1.49 -15.54
N LEU A 479 23.55 2.68 -16.04
CA LEU A 479 22.67 2.89 -17.18
C LEU A 479 23.37 3.61 -18.33
N GLU A 480 23.21 3.08 -19.55
CA GLU A 480 23.53 3.79 -20.79
C GLU A 480 22.23 4.14 -21.53
N ALA A 481 22.09 5.37 -22.00
CA ALA A 481 20.97 5.78 -22.84
C ALA A 481 21.44 6.61 -24.03
N GLY A 482 20.88 6.37 -25.20
CA GLY A 482 21.14 7.19 -26.38
C GLY A 482 20.57 8.61 -26.22
N LYS A 483 19.38 8.71 -25.60
CA LYS A 483 18.72 9.98 -25.31
C LYS A 483 18.02 9.94 -23.95
N MET A 484 18.08 11.07 -23.23
CA MET A 484 17.23 11.29 -22.06
C MET A 484 16.31 12.49 -22.30
N GLU A 485 15.03 12.34 -21.98
CA GLU A 485 14.03 13.40 -21.97
C GLU A 485 13.53 13.62 -20.54
N VAL A 486 13.68 14.82 -20.01
CA VAL A 486 13.35 15.14 -18.62
C VAL A 486 12.19 16.13 -18.60
N SER A 487 10.98 15.65 -18.26
CA SER A 487 9.82 16.46 -17.93
C SER A 487 9.52 16.45 -16.42
N GLY A 488 10.09 15.50 -15.68
CA GLY A 488 10.11 15.43 -14.22
C GLY A 488 11.45 15.92 -13.67
N THR A 489 12.01 15.20 -12.70
CA THR A 489 13.32 15.53 -12.10
C THR A 489 14.34 14.42 -12.35
N ALA A 490 15.47 14.75 -12.95
CA ALA A 490 16.61 13.85 -13.06
C ALA A 490 17.73 14.36 -12.13
N ILE A 491 18.24 13.50 -11.24
CA ILE A 491 19.29 13.83 -10.27
C ILE A 491 20.55 13.03 -10.63
N VAL A 492 21.65 13.69 -10.83
CA VAL A 492 22.98 13.07 -11.06
C VAL A 492 23.63 12.84 -9.70
N ALA A 493 23.66 11.59 -9.24
CA ALA A 493 24.21 11.22 -7.93
C ALA A 493 25.69 10.80 -7.99
N ASP A 494 26.14 10.29 -9.14
CA ASP A 494 27.51 9.80 -9.33
C ASP A 494 28.20 10.48 -10.51
N ASN A 495 29.51 10.73 -10.37
CA ASN A 495 30.34 11.30 -11.43
C ASN A 495 30.52 10.29 -12.58
N ASN A 496 29.96 10.60 -13.75
CA ASN A 496 30.18 9.87 -15.01
C ASN A 496 29.93 8.34 -14.96
N ALA A 497 29.26 7.81 -13.94
CA ALA A 497 28.96 6.38 -13.84
C ALA A 497 27.92 5.95 -14.88
N ASN A 498 26.92 6.79 -15.12
CA ASN A 498 25.88 6.59 -16.14
C ASN A 498 26.24 7.39 -17.42
N LYS A 499 26.08 6.77 -18.58
CA LYS A 499 26.40 7.40 -19.88
C LYS A 499 25.12 7.73 -20.64
N ILE A 500 24.86 9.02 -20.78
CA ILE A 500 23.71 9.53 -21.55
C ILE A 500 24.25 10.37 -22.71
N GLU A 501 24.09 9.93 -23.95
CA GLU A 501 24.67 10.61 -25.11
C GLU A 501 24.10 12.02 -25.30
N ALA A 502 22.78 12.18 -25.17
CA ALA A 502 22.13 13.48 -25.26
C ALA A 502 20.97 13.59 -24.24
N THR A 503 20.88 14.74 -23.58
CA THR A 503 19.81 15.05 -22.62
C THR A 503 19.03 16.27 -23.07
N THR A 504 17.70 16.20 -23.07
CA THR A 504 16.82 17.34 -23.31
C THR A 504 15.95 17.55 -22.06
N VAL A 505 16.11 18.68 -21.39
CA VAL A 505 15.28 19.08 -20.26
C VAL A 505 14.12 19.91 -20.80
N LYS A 506 12.91 19.38 -20.70
CA LYS A 506 11.69 19.96 -21.24
C LYS A 506 11.13 21.05 -20.33
N ASP A 507 10.15 21.81 -20.82
CA ASP A 507 9.39 22.76 -20.00
C ASP A 507 8.87 22.06 -18.72
N GLY A 508 9.08 22.69 -17.56
CA GLY A 508 8.79 22.13 -16.23
C GLY A 508 9.77 21.06 -15.74
N GLY A 509 10.63 20.51 -16.58
CA GLY A 509 11.63 19.51 -16.21
C GLY A 509 12.80 20.10 -15.41
N ILE A 510 13.39 19.28 -14.54
CA ILE A 510 14.53 19.65 -13.68
C ILE A 510 15.68 18.67 -13.92
N LEU A 511 16.87 19.20 -14.22
CA LEU A 511 18.13 18.48 -14.18
C LEU A 511 18.93 18.94 -12.96
N ASP A 512 19.17 18.04 -12.02
CA ASP A 512 19.97 18.32 -10.83
C ASP A 512 21.32 17.62 -10.93
N LEU A 513 22.35 18.40 -11.12
CA LEU A 513 23.73 17.91 -11.20
C LEU A 513 24.33 17.66 -9.81
N GLY A 514 23.72 18.21 -8.75
CA GLY A 514 24.38 18.26 -7.46
C GLY A 514 25.80 18.82 -7.60
N TYR A 515 26.77 18.11 -7.04
CA TYR A 515 28.22 18.46 -7.15
C TYR A 515 28.94 17.61 -8.22
N ASN A 516 28.20 16.87 -9.03
CA ASN A 516 28.74 15.81 -9.88
C ASN A 516 28.96 16.28 -11.32
N THR A 517 29.86 15.58 -12.01
CA THR A 517 30.04 15.74 -13.45
C THR A 517 29.09 14.83 -14.19
N PHE A 518 28.35 15.37 -15.14
CA PHE A 518 27.39 14.65 -15.96
C PHE A 518 27.86 14.57 -17.42
N SER A 519 28.24 13.38 -17.86
CA SER A 519 28.64 13.12 -19.26
C SER A 519 27.43 13.05 -20.18
N SER A 520 27.08 14.18 -20.80
CA SER A 520 25.98 14.27 -21.77
C SER A 520 26.04 15.60 -22.52
N ASN A 521 25.59 15.61 -23.77
CA ASN A 521 25.24 16.86 -24.46
C ASN A 521 23.86 17.32 -23.96
N VAL A 522 23.80 18.44 -23.24
CA VAL A 522 22.56 18.88 -22.57
C VAL A 522 21.94 20.05 -23.34
N THR A 523 20.62 19.91 -23.60
CA THR A 523 19.77 20.99 -24.15
C THR A 523 18.69 21.35 -23.13
N MET A 524 18.62 22.62 -22.76
CA MET A 524 17.57 23.16 -21.91
C MET A 524 16.51 23.83 -22.78
N ASP A 525 15.26 23.37 -22.69
CA ASP A 525 14.11 24.07 -23.28
C ASP A 525 13.66 25.22 -22.36
N ALA A 526 12.96 26.19 -22.91
CA ALA A 526 12.33 27.26 -22.14
C ALA A 526 11.44 26.70 -21.04
N GLY A 527 11.44 27.32 -19.85
CA GLY A 527 10.68 26.85 -18.67
C GLY A 527 11.32 25.68 -17.89
N SER A 528 12.45 25.12 -18.37
CA SER A 528 13.19 24.08 -17.66
C SER A 528 14.11 24.64 -16.57
N THR A 529 14.57 23.77 -15.66
CA THR A 529 15.44 24.16 -14.54
C THR A 529 16.70 23.30 -14.47
N LEU A 530 17.86 23.95 -14.24
CA LEU A 530 19.14 23.33 -13.93
C LEU A 530 19.52 23.62 -12.49
N ASN A 531 19.78 22.59 -11.68
CA ASN A 531 20.36 22.76 -10.34
C ASN A 531 21.85 22.42 -10.38
N VAL A 532 22.67 23.30 -9.84
CA VAL A 532 24.12 23.17 -9.76
C VAL A 532 24.57 23.31 -8.32
N GLY A 533 25.12 22.27 -7.74
CA GLY A 533 25.72 22.28 -6.41
C GLY A 533 27.17 22.83 -6.47
N VAL A 534 27.58 23.50 -5.41
CA VAL A 534 28.96 24.03 -5.24
C VAL A 534 29.45 23.64 -3.83
N LYS A 535 30.64 23.07 -3.72
CA LYS A 535 31.29 22.72 -2.45
C LYS A 535 32.82 22.91 -2.53
N ASN A 536 33.50 22.81 -1.40
CA ASN A 536 34.95 22.75 -1.39
C ASN A 536 35.44 21.49 -2.11
N ALA A 537 36.51 21.57 -2.89
CA ALA A 537 37.18 20.41 -3.45
C ALA A 537 37.78 19.54 -2.31
N GLU A 538 37.62 18.22 -2.40
CA GLU A 538 38.27 17.31 -1.48
C GLU A 538 39.80 17.36 -1.65
N LYS A 539 40.54 17.58 -0.55
CA LYS A 539 42.02 17.55 -0.50
C LYS A 539 42.82 18.77 -1.02
N THR A 540 42.22 19.94 -1.17
CA THR A 540 43.01 21.14 -1.47
C THR A 540 43.03 22.11 -0.28
N GLU A 541 44.25 22.55 0.11
CA GLU A 541 44.44 23.64 1.12
C GLU A 541 44.06 25.03 0.57
N THR A 542 43.72 25.12 -0.73
CA THR A 542 43.68 26.38 -1.50
C THR A 542 42.29 26.93 -1.79
N GLY A 543 41.20 26.37 -1.21
CA GLY A 543 39.82 26.87 -1.45
C GLY A 543 39.33 26.64 -2.89
N GLU A 544 39.87 25.65 -3.55
CA GLU A 544 39.37 25.22 -4.86
C GLU A 544 37.93 24.65 -4.72
N LEU A 545 37.07 24.97 -5.66
CA LEU A 545 35.67 24.56 -5.65
C LEU A 545 35.43 23.35 -6.54
N THR A 546 34.56 22.43 -6.07
CA THR A 546 33.92 21.42 -6.91
C THR A 546 32.47 21.82 -7.09
N HIS A 547 31.99 21.79 -8.33
CA HIS A 547 30.61 22.12 -8.64
C HIS A 547 30.04 21.16 -9.68
N GLY A 548 28.70 21.12 -9.76
CA GLY A 548 28.01 20.39 -10.80
C GLY A 548 28.43 20.89 -12.20
N LYS A 549 28.82 19.97 -13.07
CA LYS A 549 29.35 20.30 -14.39
C LYS A 549 28.84 19.34 -15.45
N ILE A 550 28.58 19.86 -16.64
CA ILE A 550 28.25 19.08 -17.84
C ILE A 550 29.56 18.76 -18.58
N GLU A 551 29.86 17.48 -18.77
CA GLU A 551 30.93 17.01 -19.62
C GLU A 551 30.36 16.73 -21.02
N GLY A 552 30.29 17.78 -21.83
CA GLY A 552 29.71 17.81 -23.17
C GLY A 552 29.28 19.21 -23.56
N ASP A 553 28.55 19.34 -24.65
CA ASP A 553 28.01 20.62 -25.12
C ASP A 553 26.78 20.99 -24.29
N PHE A 554 26.64 22.27 -23.97
CA PHE A 554 25.52 22.83 -23.24
C PHE A 554 24.79 23.87 -24.07
N THR A 555 23.51 23.66 -24.35
CA THR A 555 22.69 24.54 -25.18
C THR A 555 21.46 24.99 -24.42
N VAL A 556 21.15 26.27 -24.40
CA VAL A 556 19.91 26.84 -23.83
C VAL A 556 19.09 27.44 -24.95
N ASN A 557 17.93 26.87 -25.22
CA ASN A 557 17.04 27.34 -26.25
C ASN A 557 16.40 28.67 -25.88
N ALA A 558 16.24 29.55 -26.84
CA ALA A 558 15.52 30.80 -26.65
C ALA A 558 14.03 30.54 -26.39
N PRO A 559 13.40 31.25 -25.46
CA PRO A 559 11.96 31.13 -25.23
C PRO A 559 11.16 31.62 -26.43
N ALA A 560 10.00 31.03 -26.68
CA ALA A 560 9.01 31.62 -27.57
C ALA A 560 8.46 32.93 -26.97
N GLU A 561 7.85 33.79 -27.80
CA GLU A 561 7.27 35.05 -27.33
C GLU A 561 6.26 34.80 -26.20
N GLY A 562 6.51 35.38 -25.02
CA GLY A 562 5.71 35.23 -23.82
C GLY A 562 5.96 33.93 -22.98
N ALA A 563 6.88 33.07 -23.39
CA ALA A 563 7.31 31.92 -22.60
C ALA A 563 8.41 32.30 -21.59
N ALA A 564 8.47 31.56 -20.48
CA ALA A 564 9.53 31.73 -19.49
C ALA A 564 10.87 31.23 -20.03
N ASN A 565 11.97 31.88 -19.66
CA ASN A 565 13.32 31.39 -19.92
C ASN A 565 13.59 30.07 -19.16
N ALA A 566 14.59 29.29 -19.60
CA ALA A 566 15.19 28.29 -18.75
C ALA A 566 15.82 28.94 -17.52
N SER A 567 15.82 28.25 -16.39
CA SER A 567 16.35 28.78 -15.14
C SER A 567 17.42 27.90 -14.53
N MET A 568 18.27 28.51 -13.69
CA MET A 568 19.30 27.80 -12.94
C MET A 568 19.26 28.18 -11.47
N ASN A 569 19.34 27.16 -10.60
CA ASN A 569 19.54 27.33 -9.18
C ASN A 569 20.96 26.93 -8.81
N LEU A 570 21.66 27.79 -8.07
CA LEU A 570 22.93 27.44 -7.44
C LEU A 570 22.68 27.01 -6.00
N VAL A 571 23.09 25.78 -5.66
CA VAL A 571 22.98 25.19 -4.32
C VAL A 571 24.40 25.07 -3.75
N ILE A 572 24.76 25.94 -2.84
CA ILE A 572 26.10 26.02 -2.27
C ILE A 572 26.12 25.34 -0.91
N ALA A 573 27.04 24.39 -0.70
CA ALA A 573 27.15 23.70 0.57
C ALA A 573 27.50 24.69 1.69
N ALA A 574 26.93 24.49 2.87
CA ALA A 574 27.03 25.45 3.96
C ALA A 574 28.47 25.67 4.49
N ASP A 575 29.36 24.70 4.28
CA ASP A 575 30.77 24.73 4.65
C ASP A 575 31.70 25.30 3.54
N THR A 576 31.12 25.71 2.39
CA THR A 576 31.90 26.18 1.26
C THR A 576 32.65 27.49 1.59
N LYS A 577 33.95 27.46 1.44
CA LYS A 577 34.82 28.64 1.59
C LYS A 577 34.91 29.36 0.23
N LEU A 578 34.09 30.38 0.09
CA LEU A 578 34.10 31.22 -1.11
C LEU A 578 35.24 32.25 -1.03
N GLY A 579 36.06 32.36 -2.10
CA GLY A 579 36.99 33.46 -2.27
C GLY A 579 36.27 34.74 -2.74
N GLU A 580 37.03 35.84 -2.93
CA GLU A 580 36.46 37.11 -3.38
C GLU A 580 35.80 37.03 -4.77
N GLU A 581 36.24 36.09 -5.63
CA GLU A 581 35.69 35.83 -6.97
C GLU A 581 35.71 34.33 -7.26
N SER A 582 34.78 33.58 -6.62
CA SER A 582 34.62 32.15 -6.91
C SER A 582 33.88 31.94 -8.23
N LYS A 583 34.53 31.42 -9.26
CA LYS A 583 34.02 31.25 -10.62
C LYS A 583 33.31 29.89 -10.79
N ILE A 584 32.16 29.86 -11.53
CA ILE A 584 31.40 28.69 -11.86
C ILE A 584 31.42 28.48 -13.39
N ASP A 585 32.03 27.37 -13.83
CA ASP A 585 32.06 26.94 -15.24
C ASP A 585 31.05 25.78 -15.47
N LEU A 586 29.99 26.00 -16.25
CA LEU A 586 28.89 25.08 -16.35
C LEU A 586 29.18 23.87 -17.25
N ALA A 587 29.97 24.02 -18.30
CA ALA A 587 30.23 22.94 -19.24
C ALA A 587 31.71 22.83 -19.62
N SER A 588 32.13 21.68 -20.13
CA SER A 588 33.47 21.46 -20.68
C SER A 588 33.53 21.60 -22.21
N GLY A 589 32.41 21.46 -22.88
CA GLY A 589 32.22 21.62 -24.32
C GLY A 589 31.77 23.01 -24.70
N SER A 590 31.10 23.14 -25.83
CA SER A 590 30.56 24.41 -26.31
C SER A 590 29.37 24.86 -25.46
N GLU A 591 29.36 26.12 -25.08
CA GLU A 591 28.25 26.76 -24.38
C GLU A 591 27.47 27.66 -25.33
N ASN A 592 26.23 27.28 -25.67
CA ASN A 592 25.38 28.00 -26.60
C ASN A 592 24.14 28.54 -25.91
N GLY A 593 23.80 29.81 -26.15
CA GLY A 593 22.54 30.39 -25.66
C GLY A 593 22.51 30.65 -24.17
N LEU A 594 23.63 30.71 -23.45
CA LEU A 594 23.66 31.02 -22.00
C LEU A 594 22.97 32.35 -21.65
N GLY A 595 22.92 33.31 -22.56
CA GLY A 595 22.16 34.55 -22.39
C GLY A 595 20.63 34.34 -22.33
N ASN A 596 20.12 33.12 -22.50
CA ASN A 596 18.73 32.72 -22.28
C ASN A 596 18.51 32.00 -20.94
N LEU A 597 19.60 31.79 -20.16
CA LEU A 597 19.53 31.12 -18.87
C LEU A 597 19.43 32.16 -17.75
N VAL A 598 18.31 32.21 -17.07
CA VAL A 598 18.09 33.04 -15.89
C VAL A 598 18.67 32.34 -14.67
N VAL A 599 19.61 32.98 -14.01
CA VAL A 599 20.08 32.49 -12.70
C VAL A 599 19.15 33.03 -11.62
N ASN A 600 18.46 32.09 -10.92
CA ASN A 600 17.55 32.48 -9.87
C ASN A 600 18.28 33.18 -8.73
N ASN A 601 17.68 34.25 -8.21
CA ASN A 601 18.25 34.99 -7.10
C ASN A 601 18.45 34.05 -5.89
N ASN A 602 19.68 33.95 -5.45
CA ASN A 602 20.03 33.17 -4.29
C ASN A 602 19.85 34.03 -3.02
N LEU A 603 19.05 33.59 -2.10
CA LEU A 603 18.78 34.32 -0.87
C LEU A 603 19.99 34.31 0.11
N LEU A 604 20.91 33.34 -0.04
CA LEU A 604 22.09 33.17 0.82
C LEU A 604 23.37 33.76 0.24
N TYR A 605 23.42 33.95 -1.08
CA TYR A 605 24.64 34.33 -1.79
C TYR A 605 24.41 35.49 -2.79
N ASN A 606 25.38 36.33 -2.97
CA ASN A 606 25.45 37.30 -4.04
C ASN A 606 25.95 36.62 -5.32
N LEU A 607 25.31 36.89 -6.44
CA LEU A 607 25.66 36.35 -7.75
C LEU A 607 26.04 37.50 -8.67
N ASP A 608 27.31 37.53 -9.14
CA ASP A 608 27.80 38.52 -10.07
C ASP A 608 27.99 37.91 -11.47
N GLY A 609 28.07 38.75 -12.51
CA GLY A 609 28.14 38.32 -13.90
C GLY A 609 26.74 38.04 -14.50
N LEU A 610 25.73 38.68 -13.94
CA LEU A 610 24.35 38.64 -14.49
C LEU A 610 24.00 40.00 -15.13
N LYS A 611 23.07 39.98 -16.09
CA LYS A 611 22.42 41.17 -16.63
C LYS A 611 21.24 41.59 -15.74
N ASP A 612 20.64 42.75 -16.00
CA ASP A 612 19.51 43.30 -15.24
C ASP A 612 18.27 42.38 -15.26
N ASP A 613 18.13 41.52 -16.28
CA ASP A 613 17.04 40.53 -16.41
C ASP A 613 17.38 39.19 -15.72
N GLY A 614 18.49 39.07 -15.00
CA GLY A 614 18.94 37.86 -14.31
C GLY A 614 19.59 36.81 -15.23
N THR A 615 19.73 37.07 -16.54
CA THR A 615 20.42 36.16 -17.45
C THR A 615 21.95 36.31 -17.34
N ILE A 616 22.68 35.26 -17.70
CA ILE A 616 24.16 35.26 -17.65
C ILE A 616 24.72 36.25 -18.65
N ASP A 617 25.63 37.14 -18.19
CA ASP A 617 26.44 37.96 -19.02
C ASP A 617 27.67 37.16 -19.47
N THR A 618 27.60 36.61 -20.67
CA THR A 618 28.67 35.75 -21.25
C THR A 618 30.02 36.44 -21.40
N SER A 619 30.07 37.79 -21.27
CA SER A 619 31.34 38.55 -21.30
C SER A 619 32.08 38.59 -19.96
N LYS A 620 31.39 38.29 -18.83
CA LYS A 620 31.96 38.41 -17.48
C LYS A 620 32.21 37.07 -16.80
N GLY A 621 31.38 36.06 -17.09
CA GLY A 621 31.36 34.81 -16.34
C GLY A 621 30.59 34.95 -14.99
N LEU A 622 30.12 33.82 -14.46
CA LEU A 622 29.36 33.77 -13.22
C LEU A 622 30.31 33.63 -12.03
N THR A 623 30.18 34.52 -11.02
CA THR A 623 30.89 34.44 -9.75
C THR A 623 29.94 34.50 -8.57
N VAL A 624 30.36 33.99 -7.39
CA VAL A 624 29.53 33.85 -6.21
C VAL A 624 30.25 34.30 -4.94
N SER A 625 29.54 35.05 -4.05
CA SER A 625 30.04 35.44 -2.73
C SER A 625 28.90 35.30 -1.66
N LYS A 626 29.27 35.20 -0.37
CA LYS A 626 28.28 34.99 0.72
C LYS A 626 27.61 36.33 1.10
N LYS A 627 26.27 36.28 1.42
CA LYS A 627 25.54 37.40 2.02
C LYS A 627 25.66 37.40 3.54
N ASP A 628 25.54 38.60 4.12
CA ASP A 628 25.45 38.76 5.57
C ASP A 628 24.12 38.16 6.14
N SER A 629 24.16 37.67 7.38
CA SER A 629 22.97 37.07 8.04
C SER A 629 21.78 38.03 8.13
N SER A 630 22.00 39.34 8.23
CA SER A 630 20.93 40.35 8.21
C SER A 630 20.26 40.47 6.85
N GLU A 631 21.02 40.36 5.75
CA GLU A 631 20.52 40.35 4.38
C GLU A 631 19.74 39.05 4.10
N VAL A 632 20.24 37.92 4.59
CA VAL A 632 19.55 36.64 4.52
C VAL A 632 18.20 36.72 5.25
N ALA A 633 18.18 37.20 6.50
CA ALA A 633 16.95 37.34 7.27
C ALA A 633 15.94 38.26 6.56
N ALA A 634 16.37 39.38 6.02
CA ALA A 634 15.52 40.29 5.26
C ALA A 634 14.98 39.63 3.97
N GLY A 635 15.84 38.91 3.25
CA GLY A 635 15.48 38.19 2.02
C GLY A 635 14.42 37.10 2.24
N VAL A 636 14.60 36.23 3.23
CA VAL A 636 13.63 35.16 3.53
C VAL A 636 12.33 35.72 4.11
N ALA A 637 12.39 36.83 4.87
CA ALA A 637 11.17 37.49 5.37
C ALA A 637 10.36 38.09 4.23
N ALA A 638 11.00 38.73 3.25
CA ALA A 638 10.33 39.25 2.04
C ALA A 638 9.66 38.12 1.21
N ASN A 639 10.11 36.86 1.35
CA ASN A 639 9.58 35.69 0.67
C ASN A 639 8.66 34.82 1.56
N GLY A 640 8.14 35.38 2.67
CA GLY A 640 7.04 34.81 3.44
C GLY A 640 7.42 34.10 4.74
N ALA A 641 8.67 34.13 5.19
CA ALA A 641 9.05 33.73 6.54
C ALA A 641 8.65 34.84 7.54
N ASN A 642 8.12 34.47 8.70
CA ASN A 642 7.93 35.47 9.77
C ASN A 642 9.26 35.79 10.45
N GLY A 643 9.27 36.82 11.34
CA GLY A 643 10.50 37.29 11.96
C GLY A 643 11.27 36.22 12.76
N ASN A 644 10.55 35.32 13.46
CA ASN A 644 11.17 34.20 14.18
C ASN A 644 11.83 33.21 13.22
N GLN A 645 11.10 32.81 12.17
CA GLN A 645 11.60 31.89 11.16
C GLN A 645 12.77 32.48 10.39
N ALA A 646 12.70 33.75 10.03
CA ALA A 646 13.78 34.45 9.33
C ALA A 646 15.06 34.53 10.16
N GLY A 647 14.94 34.87 11.45
CA GLY A 647 16.07 34.87 12.38
C GLY A 647 16.68 33.48 12.59
N THR A 648 15.86 32.45 12.73
CA THR A 648 16.30 31.06 12.86
C THR A 648 17.03 30.60 11.59
N ILE A 649 16.45 30.82 10.40
CA ILE A 649 17.06 30.50 9.11
C ILE A 649 18.43 31.16 9.01
N ALA A 650 18.50 32.49 9.20
CA ALA A 650 19.75 33.25 9.09
C ALA A 650 20.86 32.75 10.04
N ALA A 651 20.50 32.38 11.26
CA ALA A 651 21.46 31.87 12.24
C ALA A 651 21.99 30.48 11.85
N PHE A 652 21.12 29.56 11.39
CA PHE A 652 21.56 28.22 10.97
C PHE A 652 22.44 28.27 9.71
N VAL A 653 22.09 29.08 8.72
CA VAL A 653 22.85 29.16 7.46
C VAL A 653 24.13 30.01 7.54
N ASP A 654 24.41 30.62 8.69
CA ASP A 654 25.59 31.39 8.91
C ASP A 654 26.91 30.59 8.96
N GLY A 655 26.76 29.25 9.14
CA GLY A 655 27.89 28.32 9.04
C GLY A 655 27.64 27.03 9.80
N LEU A 656 28.51 26.05 9.54
CA LEU A 656 28.45 24.78 10.28
C LEU A 656 28.95 24.97 11.72
N SER A 657 28.38 24.21 12.62
CA SER A 657 28.62 24.27 14.05
C SER A 657 29.60 23.21 14.57
N GLY A 658 29.83 22.15 13.79
CA GLY A 658 30.55 20.96 14.21
C GLY A 658 29.68 19.96 15.02
N ASN A 659 28.41 20.31 15.28
CA ASN A 659 27.41 19.39 15.80
C ASN A 659 26.66 18.72 14.65
N ALA A 660 26.75 17.42 14.53
CA ALA A 660 26.22 16.68 13.37
C ALA A 660 24.72 16.88 13.14
N GLN A 661 23.92 17.04 14.21
CA GLN A 661 22.47 17.29 14.08
C GLN A 661 22.20 18.73 13.61
N ALA A 662 22.88 19.72 14.19
CA ALA A 662 22.76 21.11 13.74
C ALA A 662 23.25 21.30 12.29
N ASP A 663 24.35 20.65 11.92
CA ASP A 663 24.93 20.74 10.58
C ASP A 663 24.01 20.10 9.54
N ASN A 664 23.34 19.00 9.88
CA ASN A 664 22.29 18.41 9.04
C ASN A 664 21.11 19.38 8.82
N ILE A 665 20.65 20.05 9.88
CA ILE A 665 19.62 21.08 9.78
C ILE A 665 20.07 22.25 8.93
N THR A 666 21.30 22.74 9.13
CA THR A 666 21.92 23.80 8.33
C THR A 666 21.90 23.46 6.86
N ASN A 667 22.30 22.23 6.50
CA ASN A 667 22.30 21.76 5.13
C ASN A 667 20.87 21.70 4.54
N GLN A 668 19.90 21.20 5.30
CA GLN A 668 18.50 21.15 4.85
C GLN A 668 17.91 22.55 4.64
N ILE A 669 18.09 23.45 5.61
CA ILE A 669 17.61 24.83 5.51
C ILE A 669 18.28 25.54 4.32
N SER A 670 19.60 25.40 4.19
CA SER A 670 20.37 26.00 3.07
C SER A 670 19.84 25.53 1.72
N THR A 671 19.61 24.23 1.57
CA THR A 671 19.06 23.64 0.35
C THR A 671 17.66 24.19 0.03
N LEU A 672 16.77 24.23 1.04
CA LEU A 672 15.41 24.74 0.87
C LEU A 672 15.39 26.22 0.49
N VAL A 673 16.22 27.05 1.13
CA VAL A 673 16.31 28.47 0.84
C VAL A 673 16.89 28.72 -0.56
N GLN A 674 17.92 27.99 -0.92
CA GLN A 674 18.60 28.12 -2.21
C GLN A 674 17.74 27.63 -3.38
N SER A 675 16.87 26.64 -3.15
CA SER A 675 15.89 26.19 -4.14
C SER A 675 14.63 27.08 -4.22
N GLY A 676 14.60 28.21 -3.49
CA GLY A 676 13.45 29.11 -3.43
C GLY A 676 12.27 28.60 -2.58
N ASN A 677 12.40 27.43 -1.94
CA ASN A 677 11.38 26.88 -1.05
C ASN A 677 11.43 27.49 0.35
N VAL A 678 11.27 28.81 0.43
CA VAL A 678 11.29 29.55 1.70
C VAL A 678 10.21 29.07 2.66
N LYS A 679 9.03 28.64 2.16
CA LYS A 679 7.97 28.07 2.99
C LYS A 679 8.39 26.76 3.66
N GLY A 680 9.12 25.91 2.95
CA GLY A 680 9.71 24.69 3.50
C GLY A 680 10.77 25.00 4.57
N ALA A 681 11.68 25.93 4.29
CA ALA A 681 12.68 26.38 5.24
C ALA A 681 12.05 27.02 6.49
N ALA A 682 11.03 27.84 6.31
CA ALA A 682 10.29 28.46 7.40
C ALA A 682 9.58 27.43 8.30
N ARG A 683 9.00 26.39 7.69
CA ARG A 683 8.42 25.26 8.45
C ARG A 683 9.49 24.53 9.26
N LEU A 684 10.61 24.18 8.64
CA LEU A 684 11.72 23.52 9.32
C LEU A 684 12.28 24.39 10.45
N ALA A 685 12.49 25.68 10.20
CA ALA A 685 12.91 26.63 11.22
C ALA A 685 11.95 26.69 12.43
N LYS A 686 10.64 26.63 12.19
CA LYS A 686 9.61 26.54 13.25
C LYS A 686 9.78 25.24 14.07
N GLU A 687 10.03 24.12 13.40
CA GLU A 687 10.13 22.80 14.06
C GLU A 687 11.43 22.60 14.85
N VAL A 688 12.54 23.25 14.46
CA VAL A 688 13.85 23.12 15.13
C VAL A 688 14.07 24.19 16.20
N ALA A 689 13.43 25.34 16.09
CA ALA A 689 13.52 26.38 17.09
C ALA A 689 12.98 25.91 18.45
N PRO A 690 13.49 26.39 19.59
CA PRO A 690 12.89 26.07 20.89
C PRO A 690 11.45 26.59 20.99
N VAL A 691 10.66 25.99 21.89
CA VAL A 691 9.27 26.43 22.10
C VAL A 691 9.28 27.87 22.63
N ALA A 692 8.54 28.74 21.97
CA ALA A 692 8.23 30.03 22.52
C ALA A 692 7.04 29.92 23.49
N ALA A 693 7.03 30.74 24.46
CA ALA A 693 6.18 30.92 25.61
C ALA A 693 4.73 30.47 25.68
N PRO A 694 3.86 30.47 24.61
CA PRO A 694 2.46 30.11 24.87
C PRO A 694 2.30 28.71 25.44
N VAL A 695 3.20 27.78 25.11
CA VAL A 695 3.15 26.41 25.65
C VAL A 695 3.48 26.37 27.13
N ALA A 696 4.61 26.97 27.55
CA ALA A 696 4.99 26.99 28.98
C ALA A 696 3.96 27.79 29.81
N GLN A 697 3.49 28.94 29.30
CA GLN A 697 2.43 29.72 29.90
C GLN A 697 1.15 28.93 30.07
N SER A 698 0.73 28.24 29.01
CA SER A 698 -0.50 27.43 29.03
C SER A 698 -0.39 26.29 30.02
N GLN A 699 0.75 25.55 30.01
CA GLN A 699 0.98 24.43 30.93
C GLN A 699 0.97 24.83 32.40
N VAL A 700 1.71 25.87 32.76
CA VAL A 700 1.74 26.39 34.12
C VAL A 700 0.36 26.94 34.50
N THR A 701 -0.28 27.69 33.63
CA THR A 701 -1.62 28.25 33.90
C THR A 701 -2.65 27.13 34.05
N GLU A 702 -2.56 26.08 33.22
CA GLU A 702 -3.43 24.90 33.27
C GLU A 702 -3.25 24.15 34.60
N THR A 703 -2.04 23.78 34.96
CA THR A 703 -1.73 23.10 36.23
C THR A 703 -2.18 23.93 37.43
N THR A 704 -1.87 25.24 37.43
CA THR A 704 -2.32 26.17 38.44
C THR A 704 -3.84 26.22 38.55
N ASN A 705 -4.53 26.28 37.39
CA ASN A 705 -5.98 26.33 37.35
C ASN A 705 -6.63 25.02 37.81
N GLN A 706 -6.03 23.87 37.51
CA GLN A 706 -6.50 22.57 38.00
C GLN A 706 -6.41 22.52 39.56
N VAL A 707 -5.28 22.94 40.10
CA VAL A 707 -5.07 23.00 41.56
C VAL A 707 -6.00 24.04 42.19
N PHE A 708 -6.11 25.25 41.58
CA PHE A 708 -6.97 26.30 42.12
C PHE A 708 -8.44 25.96 42.00
N GLY A 709 -8.87 25.30 40.93
CA GLY A 709 -10.23 24.73 40.77
C GLY A 709 -10.51 23.69 41.87
N ALA A 710 -9.54 22.78 42.12
CA ALA A 710 -9.65 21.78 43.17
C ALA A 710 -9.85 22.43 44.56
N VAL A 711 -9.15 23.49 44.85
CA VAL A 711 -9.25 24.25 46.10
C VAL A 711 -10.49 25.14 46.14
N ALA A 712 -10.87 25.76 45.02
CA ALA A 712 -12.01 26.70 44.97
C ALA A 712 -13.35 26.02 45.34
N THR A 713 -13.56 24.76 44.93
CA THR A 713 -14.74 23.99 45.31
C THR A 713 -14.83 23.77 46.82
N ARG A 714 -13.71 23.94 47.58
CA ARG A 714 -13.60 23.73 49.00
C ARG A 714 -13.73 25.00 49.79
N LEU A 715 -13.26 26.11 49.25
CA LEU A 715 -13.24 27.41 49.93
C LEU A 715 -14.59 28.13 49.85
N SER A 716 -15.25 28.03 48.72
CA SER A 716 -16.46 28.81 48.44
C SER A 716 -17.72 27.98 48.28
N GLY A 717 -17.61 26.67 48.30
CA GLY A 717 -18.71 25.72 48.11
C GLY A 717 -19.02 24.88 49.31
N GLY A 718 -18.13 24.88 50.33
CA GLY A 718 -18.35 24.14 51.56
C GLY A 718 -19.63 24.55 52.26
N SER A 719 -20.61 23.66 52.34
CA SER A 719 -21.63 23.80 53.33
C SER A 719 -20.92 23.68 54.68
N VAL A 720 -20.88 24.81 55.37
CA VAL A 720 -21.00 24.67 56.78
C VAL A 720 -22.42 24.16 56.96
N SER A 721 -22.64 22.85 56.98
CA SER A 721 -23.77 22.36 57.72
C SER A 721 -23.53 22.89 59.14
N SER A 722 -24.14 23.98 59.43
CA SER A 722 -24.27 24.48 60.77
C SER A 722 -25.23 23.56 61.51
N ALA A 723 -24.77 22.43 61.90
CA ALA A 723 -25.10 21.93 63.16
C ALA A 723 -24.22 22.69 64.17
N ALA A 724 -24.51 23.95 64.35
CA ALA A 724 -24.15 24.65 65.53
C ALA A 724 -25.08 24.17 66.67
N GLU A 725 -25.00 22.86 66.97
CA GLU A 725 -25.36 22.38 68.27
C GLU A 725 -24.15 22.66 69.16
N GLY A 726 -24.39 23.44 70.20
CA GLY A 726 -23.39 23.83 71.20
C GLY A 726 -22.55 22.69 71.72
N LYS A 727 -21.37 22.53 71.17
CA LYS A 727 -20.39 21.60 71.71
C LYS A 727 -19.50 22.30 72.73
N SER A 728 -19.34 21.59 73.84
CA SER A 728 -18.58 22.02 75.01
C SER A 728 -17.12 22.27 74.72
N SER A 729 -16.45 23.16 75.51
CA SER A 729 -15.04 23.57 75.37
C SER A 729 -14.01 22.47 75.68
N GLY A 730 -14.24 21.27 75.21
CA GLY A 730 -13.36 20.11 75.37
C GLY A 730 -13.15 19.25 74.10
N ASP A 731 -13.73 19.62 72.96
CA ASP A 731 -13.66 18.84 71.75
C ASP A 731 -12.23 18.87 71.15
N SER A 732 -11.72 17.68 70.78
CA SER A 732 -10.35 17.50 70.35
C SER A 732 -10.03 18.30 69.11
N VAL A 733 -8.79 18.69 68.94
CA VAL A 733 -8.27 19.47 67.80
C VAL A 733 -8.52 18.80 66.48
N PHE A 734 -8.89 17.50 66.46
CA PHE A 734 -9.15 16.73 65.28
C PHE A 734 -10.61 16.77 64.79
N GLU A 735 -11.57 17.13 65.58
CA GLU A 735 -13.01 17.07 65.19
C GLU A 735 -13.49 18.08 64.17
N ARG A 736 -12.60 18.92 63.57
CA ARG A 736 -12.91 19.87 62.51
C ARG A 736 -11.88 19.81 61.33
N ALA A 737 -11.33 18.66 61.11
CA ALA A 737 -10.36 18.43 60.06
C ALA A 737 -10.95 17.55 58.94
N ALA A 738 -10.44 17.68 57.73
CA ALA A 738 -10.78 16.81 56.62
C ALA A 738 -9.56 16.51 55.75
N MET A 739 -9.51 15.33 55.20
CA MET A 739 -8.58 14.95 54.16
C MET A 739 -9.34 14.75 52.85
N TRP A 740 -8.67 14.99 51.73
CA TRP A 740 -9.29 14.86 50.43
C TRP A 740 -8.30 14.39 49.38
N VAL A 741 -8.84 13.76 48.35
CA VAL A 741 -8.16 13.36 47.15
C VAL A 741 -8.99 13.75 45.92
N GLN A 742 -8.32 14.20 44.84
CA GLN A 742 -8.98 14.65 43.65
C GLN A 742 -8.23 14.20 42.39
N GLY A 743 -8.93 13.55 41.51
CA GLY A 743 -8.48 13.29 40.14
C GLY A 743 -8.66 14.54 39.29
N LEU A 744 -7.67 14.82 38.44
CA LEU A 744 -7.57 15.98 37.56
C LEU A 744 -7.45 15.47 36.12
N PHE A 745 -8.34 15.90 35.23
CA PHE A 745 -8.36 15.51 33.80
C PHE A 745 -8.54 16.76 32.96
N ASN A 746 -7.59 17.07 32.10
CA ASN A 746 -7.67 18.28 31.31
C ASN A 746 -7.36 18.01 29.82
N LYS A 747 -8.02 18.78 28.96
CA LYS A 747 -7.70 18.91 27.53
C LYS A 747 -7.73 20.36 27.14
N SER A 748 -6.61 20.85 26.60
CA SER A 748 -6.55 22.19 26.06
C SER A 748 -6.11 22.23 24.61
N LYS A 749 -6.49 23.31 23.93
CA LYS A 749 -6.12 23.59 22.54
C LYS A 749 -5.91 25.08 22.35
N TYR A 750 -4.79 25.40 21.70
CA TYR A 750 -4.52 26.71 21.14
C TYR A 750 -4.49 26.61 19.61
N ASP A 751 -5.18 27.47 18.88
CA ASP A 751 -5.25 27.49 17.42
C ASP A 751 -4.79 28.83 16.80
N GLY A 752 -3.85 29.51 17.46
CA GLY A 752 -3.12 30.67 16.94
C GLY A 752 -1.94 30.29 16.03
N SER A 753 -1.00 31.21 15.84
CA SER A 753 0.17 31.03 14.95
C SER A 753 1.09 29.87 15.36
N ASN A 754 1.09 29.53 16.65
CA ASN A 754 1.85 28.41 17.25
C ASN A 754 0.87 27.37 17.86
N ASP A 755 0.00 26.82 17.04
CA ASP A 755 -1.04 25.88 17.46
C ASP A 755 -0.48 24.66 18.22
N PHE A 756 -1.14 24.32 19.32
CA PHE A 756 -0.81 23.14 20.12
C PHE A 756 -2.05 22.52 20.78
N LYS A 757 -1.89 21.28 21.21
CA LYS A 757 -2.88 20.55 22.00
C LYS A 757 -2.20 19.93 23.20
N THR A 758 -2.92 19.92 24.32
CA THR A 758 -2.48 19.29 25.56
C THR A 758 -3.52 18.31 26.06
N ASP A 759 -3.05 17.18 26.52
CA ASP A 759 -3.81 16.21 27.32
C ASP A 759 -3.09 16.06 28.66
N SER A 760 -3.79 16.37 29.77
CA SER A 760 -3.20 16.27 31.11
C SER A 760 -4.03 15.39 32.04
N THR A 761 -3.34 14.63 32.88
CA THR A 761 -3.96 13.84 33.94
C THR A 761 -3.16 14.03 35.24
N GLY A 762 -3.85 14.04 36.36
CA GLY A 762 -3.19 14.25 37.65
C GLY A 762 -4.00 13.80 38.82
N LEU A 763 -3.34 13.89 39.96
CA LEU A 763 -3.92 13.61 41.28
C LEU A 763 -3.50 14.70 42.24
N ALA A 764 -4.45 15.27 42.97
CA ALA A 764 -4.21 16.16 44.07
C ALA A 764 -4.70 15.54 45.38
N LEU A 765 -3.98 15.80 46.46
CA LEU A 765 -4.37 15.40 47.83
C LEU A 765 -4.10 16.54 48.80
N GLY A 766 -4.88 16.62 49.85
CA GLY A 766 -4.68 17.65 50.86
C GLY A 766 -5.44 17.41 52.13
N ALA A 767 -5.14 18.28 53.08
CA ALA A 767 -5.83 18.32 54.36
C ALA A 767 -6.26 19.75 54.68
N GLU A 768 -7.38 19.88 55.34
CA GLU A 768 -7.93 21.16 55.76
C GLU A 768 -8.47 21.08 57.19
N LYS A 769 -8.47 22.26 57.83
CA LYS A 769 -8.93 22.39 59.23
C LYS A 769 -9.59 23.74 59.41
N TYR A 770 -10.67 23.76 60.20
CA TYR A 770 -11.22 24.99 60.77
C TYR A 770 -10.45 25.39 62.02
N LEU A 771 -9.84 26.57 62.04
CA LEU A 771 -9.19 27.14 63.17
C LEU A 771 -10.20 27.70 64.20
N ASN A 772 -11.32 28.23 63.66
CA ASN A 772 -12.51 28.67 64.36
C ASN A 772 -13.72 28.62 63.46
N SER A 773 -14.88 29.20 63.83
CA SER A 773 -16.09 29.21 63.01
C SER A 773 -15.92 29.92 61.66
N ASP A 774 -15.01 30.87 61.61
CA ASP A 774 -14.89 31.82 60.52
C ASP A 774 -13.65 31.59 59.64
N VAL A 775 -12.64 30.84 60.17
CA VAL A 775 -11.34 30.66 59.50
C VAL A 775 -11.08 29.18 59.21
N LYS A 776 -10.92 28.90 57.94
CA LYS A 776 -10.45 27.58 57.44
C LYS A 776 -9.07 27.72 56.79
N VAL A 777 -8.19 26.77 57.05
CA VAL A 777 -6.89 26.67 56.38
C VAL A 777 -6.64 25.27 55.88
N GLY A 778 -5.87 25.14 54.80
CA GLY A 778 -5.48 23.84 54.26
C GLY A 778 -4.17 23.90 53.51
N ALA A 779 -3.63 22.71 53.27
CA ALA A 779 -2.43 22.51 52.47
C ALA A 779 -2.55 21.22 51.66
N GLY A 780 -1.85 21.15 50.57
CA GLY A 780 -1.89 19.95 49.74
C GLY A 780 -0.73 19.87 48.75
N TYR A 781 -0.77 18.81 48.04
CA TYR A 781 0.21 18.49 46.99
C TYR A 781 -0.53 17.89 45.81
N ALA A 782 -0.09 18.23 44.59
CA ALA A 782 -0.58 17.66 43.35
C ALA A 782 0.58 17.18 42.47
N TYR A 783 0.31 16.15 41.69
CA TYR A 783 1.13 15.70 40.59
C TYR A 783 0.27 15.68 39.33
N THR A 784 0.81 16.25 38.24
CA THR A 784 0.18 16.22 36.92
C THR A 784 1.20 15.80 35.88
N ASN A 785 0.78 14.91 34.97
CA ASN A 785 1.52 14.55 33.78
C ASN A 785 0.75 15.09 32.58
N SER A 786 1.45 15.74 31.65
CA SER A 786 0.87 16.42 30.51
C SER A 786 1.62 16.05 29.23
N ASP A 787 0.88 15.69 28.20
CA ASP A 787 1.35 15.49 26.83
C ASP A 787 1.00 16.72 25.98
N VAL A 788 2.01 17.46 25.52
CA VAL A 788 1.82 18.60 24.60
C VAL A 788 2.26 18.21 23.20
N LYS A 789 1.42 18.48 22.20
CA LYS A 789 1.70 18.23 20.78
C LYS A 789 1.59 19.52 19.97
N GLN A 790 2.65 19.83 19.21
CA GLN A 790 2.74 20.98 18.33
C GLN A 790 3.41 20.58 17.03
N GLY A 791 2.61 20.32 15.96
CA GLY A 791 3.15 19.76 14.72
C GLY A 791 3.82 18.40 15.00
N ASP A 792 5.08 18.25 14.60
CA ASP A 792 5.90 17.05 14.84
C ASP A 792 6.57 17.04 16.22
N ARG A 793 6.43 18.13 16.98
CA ARG A 793 6.99 18.29 18.32
C ARG A 793 6.10 17.65 19.36
N LYS A 794 6.72 16.93 20.30
CA LYS A 794 6.08 16.40 21.50
C LYS A 794 6.84 16.87 22.74
N ILE A 795 6.11 17.33 23.77
CA ILE A 795 6.68 17.69 25.07
C ILE A 795 5.94 16.88 26.11
N ASP A 796 6.68 16.06 26.84
CA ASP A 796 6.20 15.34 28.01
C ASP A 796 6.53 16.22 29.23
N VAL A 797 5.53 16.51 30.07
CA VAL A 797 5.68 17.42 31.21
C VAL A 797 5.22 16.72 32.48
N ASP A 798 6.11 16.60 33.45
CA ASP A 798 5.80 16.15 34.79
C ASP A 798 5.83 17.34 35.75
N THR A 799 4.70 17.68 36.35
CA THR A 799 4.61 18.83 37.26
C THR A 799 4.20 18.39 38.65
N HIS A 800 4.96 18.88 39.63
CA HIS A 800 4.70 18.75 41.03
C HIS A 800 4.26 20.11 41.62
N THR A 801 3.23 20.14 42.42
CA THR A 801 2.68 21.37 42.98
C THR A 801 2.47 21.22 44.48
N ALA A 802 3.11 22.08 45.26
CA ALA A 802 2.76 22.27 46.67
C ALA A 802 1.89 23.51 46.82
N PHE A 803 0.85 23.45 47.59
CA PHE A 803 -0.04 24.58 47.78
C PHE A 803 -0.58 24.68 49.18
N VAL A 804 -0.92 25.93 49.55
CA VAL A 804 -1.60 26.29 50.80
C VAL A 804 -2.79 27.19 50.50
N TYR A 805 -3.83 27.11 51.32
CA TYR A 805 -5.00 27.92 51.10
C TYR A 805 -5.69 28.27 52.41
N GLY A 806 -6.49 29.34 52.37
CA GLY A 806 -7.26 29.75 53.51
C GLY A 806 -8.49 30.54 53.16
N GLU A 807 -9.47 30.53 54.00
CA GLU A 807 -10.70 31.31 53.90
C GLU A 807 -11.06 31.95 55.24
N TYR A 808 -11.45 33.21 55.16
CA TYR A 808 -12.09 33.94 56.24
C TYR A 808 -13.52 34.27 55.80
N LYS A 809 -14.52 33.69 56.53
CA LYS A 809 -15.94 33.82 56.24
C LYS A 809 -16.73 34.06 57.56
N PRO A 810 -16.74 35.29 58.08
CA PRO A 810 -17.43 35.62 59.33
C PRO A 810 -18.94 35.79 59.18
N SER A 811 -19.46 35.90 57.96
CA SER A 811 -20.89 36.06 57.68
C SER A 811 -21.16 35.66 56.21
N ASP A 812 -22.09 36.27 55.50
CA ASP A 812 -22.37 36.03 54.10
C ASP A 812 -21.28 36.48 53.14
N TRP A 813 -20.29 37.26 53.60
CA TRP A 813 -19.12 37.59 52.78
C TRP A 813 -17.92 36.76 53.19
N TYR A 814 -17.02 36.55 52.21
CA TYR A 814 -15.78 35.86 52.41
C TYR A 814 -14.60 36.51 51.69
N VAL A 815 -13.41 36.24 52.22
CA VAL A 815 -12.15 36.41 51.51
C VAL A 815 -11.41 35.08 51.57
N ASN A 816 -10.94 34.60 50.43
CA ASN A 816 -10.06 33.42 50.40
C ASN A 816 -8.78 33.69 49.62
N GLY A 817 -7.78 32.90 49.91
CA GLY A 817 -6.49 32.97 49.25
C GLY A 817 -5.91 31.60 49.01
N ILE A 818 -5.19 31.48 47.94
CA ILE A 818 -4.44 30.28 47.52
C ILE A 818 -3.04 30.71 47.13
N ALA A 819 -2.04 29.98 47.57
CA ALA A 819 -0.66 30.13 47.13
C ALA A 819 -0.12 28.76 46.70
N SER A 820 0.51 28.67 45.56
CA SER A 820 1.17 27.45 45.11
C SER A 820 2.58 27.72 44.58
N TYR A 821 3.39 26.70 44.70
CA TYR A 821 4.69 26.59 44.05
C TYR A 821 4.68 25.33 43.20
N ASN A 822 4.96 25.49 41.88
CA ASN A 822 5.02 24.41 40.95
C ASN A 822 6.46 24.25 40.46
N TRP A 823 6.90 23.01 40.30
CA TRP A 823 8.14 22.66 39.62
C TRP A 823 7.85 21.58 38.60
N GLY A 824 8.25 21.81 37.36
CA GLY A 824 7.93 20.97 36.24
C GLY A 824 9.16 20.59 35.43
N ASP A 825 9.29 19.28 35.17
CA ASP A 825 10.31 18.69 34.30
C ASP A 825 9.74 18.58 32.91
N TYR A 826 10.42 19.16 31.92
CA TYR A 826 9.99 19.19 30.51
C TYR A 826 10.94 18.37 29.64
N ASP A 827 10.47 17.34 28.98
CA ASP A 827 11.20 16.52 28.00
C ASP A 827 10.66 16.81 26.59
N GLU A 828 11.37 17.65 25.85
CA GLU A 828 10.98 18.06 24.51
C GLU A 828 11.62 17.18 23.44
N LYS A 829 10.82 16.67 22.49
CA LYS A 829 11.25 15.98 21.28
C LYS A 829 10.80 16.77 20.08
N LYS A 830 11.73 17.03 19.16
CA LYS A 830 11.55 17.89 17.99
C LYS A 830 11.88 17.12 16.70
N TYR A 831 11.71 17.81 15.58
CA TYR A 831 12.08 17.31 14.25
C TYR A 831 13.48 16.68 14.21
N GLY A 832 13.63 15.60 13.45
CA GLY A 832 14.92 14.94 13.21
C GLY A 832 15.56 14.28 14.46
N GLY A 833 14.76 13.99 15.48
CA GLY A 833 15.25 13.37 16.72
C GLY A 833 15.98 14.34 17.67
N LEU A 834 15.83 15.65 17.43
CA LEU A 834 16.30 16.65 18.39
C LEU A 834 15.54 16.54 19.70
N SER A 835 16.22 16.74 20.80
CA SER A 835 15.59 16.76 22.12
C SER A 835 16.23 17.79 23.04
N GLY A 836 15.44 18.30 23.96
CA GLY A 836 15.89 19.20 25.02
C GLY A 836 15.20 18.88 26.33
N LYS A 837 15.91 19.05 27.46
CA LYS A 837 15.33 18.91 28.79
C LYS A 837 15.55 20.19 29.55
N TYR A 838 14.51 20.66 30.20
CA TYR A 838 14.57 21.88 30.98
C TYR A 838 13.52 21.91 32.10
N ASP A 839 13.80 22.70 33.10
CA ASP A 839 12.93 22.87 34.25
C ASP A 839 12.16 24.17 34.13
N VAL A 840 10.92 24.15 34.56
CA VAL A 840 10.06 25.33 34.65
C VAL A 840 9.46 25.40 36.08
N ASN A 841 9.78 26.47 36.75
CA ASN A 841 9.28 26.72 38.08
C ASN A 841 8.24 27.87 38.06
N SER A 842 7.24 27.83 38.92
CA SER A 842 6.33 28.95 39.03
C SER A 842 5.76 29.15 40.42
N ILE A 843 5.48 30.40 40.73
CA ILE A 843 4.71 30.81 41.92
C ILE A 843 3.37 31.32 41.43
N ALA A 844 2.28 30.83 42.02
CA ALA A 844 0.96 31.36 41.74
C ALA A 844 0.24 31.75 43.05
N LEU A 845 -0.39 32.91 43.00
CA LEU A 845 -1.16 33.49 44.10
C LEU A 845 -2.55 33.86 43.60
N GLN A 846 -3.61 33.54 44.31
CA GLN A 846 -4.97 34.01 44.03
C GLN A 846 -5.65 34.49 45.28
N ALA A 847 -6.32 35.62 45.22
CA ALA A 847 -7.20 36.13 46.24
C ALA A 847 -8.58 36.42 45.65
N MET A 848 -9.62 35.89 46.29
CA MET A 848 -11.02 36.10 45.89
C MET A 848 -11.85 36.59 47.03
N THR A 849 -12.84 37.40 46.73
CA THR A 849 -13.88 37.81 47.69
C THR A 849 -15.25 37.66 47.04
N GLY A 850 -16.29 37.44 47.86
CA GLY A 850 -17.66 37.32 47.41
C GLY A 850 -18.67 37.53 48.51
N TYR A 851 -19.93 37.65 48.11
CA TYR A 851 -21.05 37.84 49.05
C TYR A 851 -22.22 36.89 48.67
N ASP A 852 -22.67 36.09 49.66
CA ASP A 852 -23.74 35.10 49.46
C ASP A 852 -25.12 35.75 49.62
N PHE A 853 -25.87 35.85 48.50
CA PHE A 853 -27.28 36.25 48.49
C PHE A 853 -28.16 35.01 48.53
N HIS A 854 -28.92 34.86 49.60
CA HIS A 854 -29.87 33.75 49.76
C HIS A 854 -31.21 34.05 49.06
N MET A 855 -31.55 33.30 48.00
CA MET A 855 -32.74 33.56 47.14
C MET A 855 -33.49 32.23 46.90
N ASN A 856 -34.70 32.13 47.50
CA ASN A 856 -35.58 30.95 47.29
C ASN A 856 -34.91 29.57 47.46
N GLY A 857 -34.05 29.44 48.47
CA GLY A 857 -33.31 28.20 48.77
C GLY A 857 -32.10 27.96 47.88
N ALA A 858 -31.77 28.87 46.97
CA ALA A 858 -30.49 28.95 46.28
C ALA A 858 -29.60 30.03 46.86
N VAL A 859 -28.33 29.92 46.69
CA VAL A 859 -27.33 30.92 47.05
C VAL A 859 -26.66 31.41 45.75
N VAL A 860 -26.77 32.73 45.53
CA VAL A 860 -26.11 33.39 44.40
C VAL A 860 -24.96 34.22 44.97
N THR A 861 -23.74 33.98 44.52
CA THR A 861 -22.54 34.64 45.05
C THR A 861 -21.83 35.41 43.94
N PRO A 862 -22.03 36.73 43.80
CA PRO A 862 -21.12 37.57 43.04
C PRO A 862 -19.73 37.53 43.68
N GLU A 863 -18.68 37.43 42.83
CA GLU A 863 -17.30 37.31 43.27
C GLU A 863 -16.36 38.18 42.41
N ALA A 864 -15.28 38.59 43.01
CA ALA A 864 -14.21 39.30 42.36
C ALA A 864 -12.85 38.89 42.97
N GLY A 865 -11.81 38.94 42.16
CA GLY A 865 -10.48 38.59 42.64
C GLY A 865 -9.35 38.91 41.70
N LEU A 866 -8.15 38.58 42.17
CA LEU A 866 -6.92 38.73 41.42
C LEU A 866 -6.13 37.41 41.47
N ARG A 867 -5.52 37.06 40.37
CA ARG A 867 -4.60 35.91 40.21
C ARG A 867 -3.27 36.42 39.66
N TYR A 868 -2.17 36.13 40.34
CA TYR A 868 -0.82 36.41 39.93
C TYR A 868 -0.08 35.11 39.70
N ILE A 869 0.66 35.02 38.60
CA ILE A 869 1.52 33.89 38.24
C ILE A 869 2.84 34.42 37.72
N ASN A 870 3.95 34.02 38.34
CA ASN A 870 5.30 34.23 37.85
C ASN A 870 5.82 32.86 37.35
N ILE A 871 6.33 32.82 36.14
CA ILE A 871 6.88 31.63 35.49
C ILE A 871 8.37 31.87 35.24
N HIS A 872 9.20 30.93 35.66
CA HIS A 872 10.63 30.94 35.41
C HIS A 872 11.06 29.64 34.73
N GLN A 873 11.63 29.75 33.52
CA GLN A 873 12.22 28.65 32.78
C GLN A 873 13.74 28.73 32.87
N ASP A 874 14.39 27.65 33.26
CA ASP A 874 15.83 27.55 33.33
C ASP A 874 16.47 27.49 31.93
N SER A 875 17.74 27.92 31.85
CA SER A 875 18.52 27.79 30.62
C SER A 875 18.86 26.33 30.34
N TYR A 876 18.84 25.95 29.09
CA TYR A 876 19.20 24.58 28.66
C TYR A 876 19.92 24.55 27.33
N THR A 877 20.49 23.39 26.98
CA THR A 877 21.08 23.12 25.68
C THR A 877 20.47 21.86 25.11
N ASP A 878 19.93 21.95 23.90
CA ASP A 878 19.39 20.78 23.20
C ASP A 878 20.46 19.94 22.50
N THR A 879 20.07 18.82 21.91
CA THR A 879 21.01 17.91 21.24
C THR A 879 21.63 18.47 19.97
N ALA A 880 21.06 19.54 19.38
CA ALA A 880 21.69 20.29 18.27
C ALA A 880 22.69 21.34 18.78
N GLY A 881 22.92 21.45 20.09
CA GLY A 881 23.80 22.47 20.66
C GLY A 881 23.19 23.87 20.68
N GLN A 882 21.88 24.00 20.52
CA GLN A 882 21.17 25.26 20.69
C GLN A 882 21.10 25.59 22.18
N ARG A 883 21.78 26.63 22.63
CA ARG A 883 21.73 27.11 24.00
C ARG A 883 20.62 28.14 24.14
N VAL A 884 19.56 27.75 24.85
CA VAL A 884 18.41 28.61 25.19
C VAL A 884 18.68 29.30 26.50
N SER A 885 18.54 30.62 26.56
CA SER A 885 18.71 31.40 27.78
C SER A 885 17.53 31.20 28.72
N GLU A 886 17.76 31.37 30.01
CA GLU A 886 16.71 31.48 31.03
C GLU A 886 15.71 32.59 30.71
N ASN A 887 14.47 32.44 31.11
CA ASN A 887 13.41 33.41 30.89
C ASN A 887 12.40 33.45 32.04
N SER A 888 11.91 34.64 32.37
CA SER A 888 10.85 34.84 33.38
C SER A 888 9.71 35.67 32.75
N SER A 889 8.48 35.36 33.15
CA SER A 889 7.26 36.03 32.69
C SER A 889 6.27 36.21 33.83
N ASP A 890 5.61 37.35 33.86
CA ASP A 890 4.64 37.70 34.87
C ASP A 890 3.22 37.86 34.28
N TYR A 891 2.24 37.33 35.00
CA TYR A 891 0.85 37.43 34.65
C TYR A 891 0.02 37.88 35.85
N LEU A 892 -0.80 38.90 35.65
CA LEU A 892 -1.77 39.36 36.65
C LEU A 892 -3.16 39.42 36.02
N THR A 893 -4.04 38.55 36.49
CA THR A 893 -5.41 38.41 35.95
C THR A 893 -6.43 38.93 36.95
N GLY A 894 -7.27 39.86 36.53
CA GLY A 894 -8.48 40.27 37.25
C GLY A 894 -9.64 39.32 36.90
N ILE A 895 -10.42 38.95 37.89
CA ILE A 895 -11.53 37.98 37.79
C ILE A 895 -12.78 38.64 38.37
N VAL A 896 -13.89 38.63 37.61
CA VAL A 896 -15.21 39.07 38.07
C VAL A 896 -16.26 38.05 37.59
N GLY A 897 -17.06 37.57 38.50
CA GLY A 897 -17.99 36.49 38.19
C GLY A 897 -19.15 36.37 39.19
N ALA A 898 -19.89 35.32 38.98
CA ALA A 898 -20.91 34.86 39.91
C ALA A 898 -21.01 33.33 39.90
N LYS A 899 -21.37 32.77 41.02
CA LYS A 899 -21.76 31.38 41.15
C LYS A 899 -23.13 31.23 41.76
N ILE A 900 -23.79 30.12 41.44
CA ILE A 900 -25.06 29.75 42.02
C ILE A 900 -24.95 28.29 42.52
N LYS A 901 -25.46 28.06 43.71
CA LYS A 901 -25.57 26.72 44.31
C LYS A 901 -26.92 26.53 45.00
N LYS A 902 -27.36 25.28 45.08
CA LYS A 902 -28.61 24.96 45.80
C LYS A 902 -28.49 23.56 46.37
N ASP A 903 -28.88 23.44 47.66
CA ASP A 903 -28.93 22.18 48.35
C ASP A 903 -30.28 21.47 48.12
N TYR A 904 -30.22 20.17 47.87
CA TYR A 904 -31.38 19.28 47.71
C TYR A 904 -31.18 18.03 48.55
N THR A 905 -32.17 17.67 49.34
CA THR A 905 -32.19 16.38 50.03
C THR A 905 -33.04 15.42 49.21
N LEU A 906 -32.45 14.34 48.78
CA LEU A 906 -33.12 13.28 48.04
C LEU A 906 -34.01 12.45 48.94
N SER A 907 -34.95 11.69 48.36
CA SER A 907 -35.90 10.80 49.08
C SER A 907 -35.22 9.72 49.92
N ASN A 908 -33.98 9.38 49.66
CA ASN A 908 -33.15 8.44 50.39
C ASN A 908 -32.34 9.08 51.54
N GLY A 909 -32.52 10.39 51.75
CA GLY A 909 -31.81 11.16 52.78
C GLY A 909 -30.46 11.71 52.39
N MET A 910 -29.96 11.40 51.19
CA MET A 910 -28.66 11.92 50.65
C MET A 910 -28.80 13.39 50.26
N ASN A 911 -27.90 14.22 50.71
CA ASN A 911 -27.80 15.63 50.30
C ASN A 911 -26.96 15.75 49.02
N ILE A 912 -27.51 16.46 48.00
CA ILE A 912 -26.79 16.82 46.79
C ILE A 912 -26.78 18.31 46.59
N ARG A 913 -25.67 18.84 46.08
CA ARG A 913 -25.50 20.25 45.78
C ARG A 913 -24.98 20.46 44.37
N PRO A 914 -25.87 20.74 43.40
CA PRO A 914 -25.47 21.29 42.11
C PRO A 914 -24.98 22.73 42.28
N GLU A 915 -23.94 23.08 41.51
CA GLU A 915 -23.41 24.43 41.41
C GLU A 915 -23.07 24.78 39.97
N ALA A 916 -23.13 26.06 39.64
CA ALA A 916 -22.66 26.63 38.40
C ALA A 916 -21.94 27.94 38.64
N ARG A 917 -20.88 28.20 37.88
CA ARG A 917 -20.05 29.38 37.94
C ARG A 917 -19.85 29.97 36.58
N LEU A 918 -19.91 31.31 36.47
CA LEU A 918 -19.55 32.03 35.24
C LEU A 918 -18.71 33.26 35.67
N ALA A 919 -17.54 33.42 35.07
CA ALA A 919 -16.68 34.54 35.34
C ALA A 919 -16.03 35.09 34.05
N MET A 920 -15.75 36.37 34.04
CA MET A 920 -14.93 37.04 33.05
C MET A 920 -13.57 37.28 33.64
N THR A 921 -12.53 37.09 32.84
CA THR A 921 -11.13 37.31 33.24
C THR A 921 -10.48 38.30 32.29
N TYR A 922 -9.58 39.12 32.85
CA TYR A 922 -8.80 40.04 32.04
C TYR A 922 -7.38 40.14 32.58
N ASP A 923 -6.38 39.88 31.71
CA ASP A 923 -4.97 39.96 32.10
C ASP A 923 -4.50 41.40 32.10
N LEU A 924 -4.30 41.94 33.32
CA LEU A 924 -3.78 43.28 33.56
C LEU A 924 -2.29 43.38 33.22
N VAL A 925 -1.53 42.30 33.55
CA VAL A 925 -0.14 42.05 33.11
C VAL A 925 -0.16 40.76 32.29
N ASN A 926 0.49 40.76 31.14
CA ASN A 926 0.53 39.64 30.22
C ASN A 926 1.82 39.73 29.41
N ASP A 927 2.90 39.17 29.97
CA ASP A 927 4.21 39.21 29.35
C ASP A 927 4.32 38.24 28.18
N ASN A 928 4.98 38.72 27.11
CA ASN A 928 5.44 37.84 26.03
C ASN A 928 6.74 37.15 26.48
N SER A 929 6.73 35.81 26.50
CA SER A 929 7.97 35.10 26.78
C SER A 929 8.78 34.96 25.52
N ASN A 930 10.00 35.53 25.49
CA ASN A 930 10.91 35.45 24.36
C ASN A 930 12.07 34.51 24.71
N ALA A 931 12.45 33.62 23.83
CA ALA A 931 13.64 32.80 23.99
C ALA A 931 14.81 33.37 23.14
N SER A 932 15.93 33.63 23.79
CA SER A 932 17.20 33.95 23.13
C SER A 932 17.99 32.66 22.96
N VAL A 933 18.40 32.38 21.73
CA VAL A 933 19.07 31.13 21.36
C VAL A 933 20.44 31.46 20.78
N MET A 934 21.46 30.73 21.21
CA MET A 934 22.80 30.77 20.65
C MET A 934 23.19 29.41 20.12
N LEU A 935 23.55 29.34 18.85
CA LEU A 935 24.05 28.13 18.21
C LEU A 935 25.53 27.87 18.54
N ALA A 936 25.98 26.63 18.36
CA ALA A 936 27.39 26.29 18.59
C ALA A 936 28.36 26.96 17.58
N ASN A 937 27.89 27.43 16.43
CA ASN A 937 28.65 28.24 15.49
C ASN A 937 28.83 29.72 15.97
N GLY A 938 28.24 30.11 17.09
CA GLY A 938 28.28 31.45 17.64
C GLY A 938 27.17 32.40 17.17
N SER A 939 26.36 31.99 16.19
CA SER A 939 25.23 32.79 15.72
C SER A 939 24.08 32.75 16.71
N ALA A 940 23.36 33.86 16.83
CA ALA A 940 22.24 33.98 17.76
C ALA A 940 20.97 34.45 17.07
N TYR A 941 19.83 33.99 17.58
CA TYR A 941 18.51 34.41 17.14
C TYR A 941 17.52 34.49 18.32
N GLN A 942 16.39 35.15 18.08
CA GLN A 942 15.32 35.23 19.07
C GLN A 942 14.06 34.57 18.54
N VAL A 943 13.43 33.81 19.39
CA VAL A 943 12.07 33.29 19.18
C VAL A 943 11.15 34.14 20.03
N ARG A 944 10.35 34.97 19.37
CA ARG A 944 9.33 35.79 20.04
C ARG A 944 8.10 34.96 20.26
N GLY A 945 7.67 34.85 21.55
CA GLY A 945 6.43 34.19 21.89
C GLY A 945 5.25 35.17 21.77
N GLU A 946 4.10 34.60 21.61
CA GLU A 946 2.82 35.31 21.72
C GLU A 946 2.21 34.97 23.08
N ALA A 947 1.69 35.95 23.81
CA ALA A 947 0.91 35.68 25.00
C ALA A 947 -0.52 35.26 24.60
N LEU A 948 -1.22 34.54 25.47
CA LEU A 948 -2.65 34.27 25.28
C LEU A 948 -3.44 35.60 25.30
N ASP A 949 -4.58 35.64 24.59
CA ASP A 949 -5.42 36.84 24.62
C ASP A 949 -5.84 37.25 26.02
N ARG A 950 -5.86 38.55 26.27
CA ARG A 950 -6.07 39.13 27.63
C ARG A 950 -7.47 38.87 28.18
N PHE A 951 -8.51 38.87 27.30
CA PHE A 951 -9.88 38.64 27.74
C PHE A 951 -10.22 37.14 27.69
N GLY A 952 -10.85 36.63 28.75
CA GLY A 952 -11.32 35.28 28.85
C GLY A 952 -12.65 35.14 29.58
N VAL A 953 -13.24 33.97 29.41
CA VAL A 953 -14.45 33.53 30.11
C VAL A 953 -14.18 32.19 30.77
N GLU A 954 -14.48 32.05 32.04
CA GLU A 954 -14.46 30.81 32.81
C GLU A 954 -15.89 30.37 33.11
N ALA A 955 -16.24 29.12 32.78
CA ALA A 955 -17.56 28.55 33.08
C ALA A 955 -17.38 27.18 33.73
N GLY A 956 -18.08 26.96 34.85
CA GLY A 956 -17.99 25.69 35.58
C GLY A 956 -19.37 25.19 36.03
N VAL A 957 -19.48 23.87 36.10
CA VAL A 957 -20.62 23.17 36.72
C VAL A 957 -20.10 22.07 37.60
N GLY A 958 -20.76 21.90 38.76
CA GLY A 958 -20.38 20.90 39.74
C GLY A 958 -21.59 20.22 40.39
N LEU A 959 -21.37 19.03 40.89
CA LEU A 959 -22.32 18.28 41.70
C LEU A 959 -21.57 17.66 42.87
N THR A 960 -21.92 18.08 44.10
CA THR A 960 -21.42 17.44 45.34
C THR A 960 -22.53 16.59 45.95
N ALA A 961 -22.18 15.39 46.34
CA ALA A 961 -23.05 14.48 47.10
C ALA A 961 -22.45 14.17 48.49
N GLU A 962 -23.21 14.37 49.54
CA GLU A 962 -22.87 13.88 50.90
C GLU A 962 -23.40 12.44 51.01
N VAL A 963 -22.44 11.49 50.93
CA VAL A 963 -22.76 10.04 50.92
C VAL A 963 -23.13 9.58 52.35
N ASP A 964 -22.41 10.13 53.34
CA ASP A 964 -22.68 10.03 54.76
C ASP A 964 -22.13 11.28 55.49
N ASP A 965 -22.25 11.31 56.83
CA ASP A 965 -21.81 12.46 57.66
C ASP A 965 -20.32 12.78 57.50
N ASN A 966 -19.51 11.80 57.13
CA ASN A 966 -18.06 11.91 57.04
C ASN A 966 -17.55 11.96 55.58
N VAL A 967 -18.35 11.51 54.60
CA VAL A 967 -17.87 11.33 53.21
C VAL A 967 -18.62 12.23 52.22
N GLU A 968 -17.89 13.06 51.51
CA GLU A 968 -18.37 13.84 50.37
C GLU A 968 -17.69 13.37 49.07
N VAL A 969 -18.48 13.25 48.01
CA VAL A 969 -17.98 13.01 46.65
C VAL A 969 -18.46 14.14 45.75
N SER A 970 -17.56 14.68 44.94
CA SER A 970 -17.89 15.76 43.99
C SER A 970 -17.40 15.45 42.60
N LEU A 971 -18.23 15.78 41.63
CA LEU A 971 -17.88 15.77 40.20
C LEU A 971 -18.00 17.17 39.66
N GLY A 972 -16.99 17.65 38.95
CA GLY A 972 -16.95 19.00 38.40
C GLY A 972 -16.47 19.02 36.97
N TYR A 973 -16.90 20.03 36.24
CA TYR A 973 -16.35 20.41 34.92
C TYR A 973 -16.11 21.91 34.95
N GLU A 974 -14.95 22.33 34.45
CA GLU A 974 -14.56 23.70 34.18
C GLU A 974 -14.12 23.90 32.75
N GLY A 975 -14.63 24.92 32.08
CA GLY A 975 -14.20 25.35 30.76
C GLY A 975 -13.64 26.78 30.85
N LYS A 976 -12.50 27.03 30.19
CA LYS A 976 -11.91 28.34 30.05
C LYS A 976 -11.73 28.67 28.58
N PHE A 977 -12.18 29.85 28.17
CA PHE A 977 -12.26 30.24 26.79
C PHE A 977 -11.62 31.63 26.63
N ARG A 978 -10.64 31.71 25.75
CA ARG A 978 -10.05 32.94 25.25
C ARG A 978 -10.08 32.89 23.71
N ASP A 979 -9.81 34.00 23.04
CA ASP A 979 -9.62 33.92 21.60
C ASP A 979 -8.47 32.96 21.30
N HIS A 980 -8.64 32.09 20.31
CA HIS A 980 -7.72 31.01 19.92
C HIS A 980 -7.40 29.95 21.00
N TYR A 981 -7.93 30.07 22.25
CA TYR A 981 -7.64 29.12 23.34
C TYR A 981 -8.89 28.54 23.99
N LYS A 982 -8.89 27.22 24.16
CA LYS A 982 -9.95 26.46 24.84
C LYS A 982 -9.32 25.45 25.79
N ASP A 983 -9.87 25.42 27.00
CA ASP A 983 -9.45 24.54 28.09
C ASP A 983 -10.69 23.86 28.69
N HIS A 984 -10.61 22.56 28.91
CA HIS A 984 -11.67 21.72 29.44
C HIS A 984 -11.13 20.85 30.54
N THR A 985 -11.53 21.08 31.80
CA THR A 985 -11.07 20.35 32.99
C THR A 985 -12.21 19.56 33.61
N GLY A 986 -12.02 18.25 33.79
CA GLY A 986 -12.88 17.36 34.56
C GLY A 986 -12.25 17.11 35.95
N LEU A 987 -13.05 17.17 36.98
CA LEU A 987 -12.63 17.04 38.40
C LEU A 987 -13.47 15.95 39.05
N LEU A 988 -12.81 15.00 39.69
CA LEU A 988 -13.48 13.97 40.56
C LEU A 988 -12.85 14.00 41.94
N ASN A 989 -13.64 14.25 42.94
CA ASN A 989 -13.15 14.45 44.31
C ASN A 989 -13.83 13.54 45.29
N ALA A 990 -13.05 13.10 46.29
CA ALA A 990 -13.55 12.46 47.51
C ALA A 990 -12.94 13.15 48.74
N LYS A 991 -13.75 13.45 49.72
CA LYS A 991 -13.36 14.11 50.99
C LYS A 991 -13.88 13.30 52.15
N TYR A 992 -13.01 13.14 53.14
CA TYR A 992 -13.32 12.51 54.41
C TYR A 992 -13.17 13.53 55.57
N LYS A 993 -14.25 13.72 56.35
CA LYS A 993 -14.33 14.60 57.52
C LYS A 993 -14.10 13.75 58.80
N PHE A 994 -13.23 14.24 59.69
CA PHE A 994 -12.93 13.58 60.94
C PHE A 994 -13.83 14.09 62.07
#